data_80ca784228a186365f6fcfcf97179611
#
_entry.id   80ca784228a186365f6fcfcf97179611
#
_cell.length_a   1.000
_cell.length_b   1.000
_cell.length_c   1.000
_cell.angle_alpha   90.00
_cell.angle_beta   90.00
_cell.angle_gamma   90.00
#
_symmetry.space_group_name_H-M   'P 1'
#
loop_
_entity.id
_entity.type
_entity.pdbx_description
1 polymer ?
#
loop_
_entity_poly.entity_id
_entity_poly.type
_entity_poly.pdbx_seq_one_letter_code
_entity_poly.pdbx_strand_id
1 'polypeptide(L)'
;MTNSFSQRVSENLSFSREEALRLSSGAIRPEHIVLGMLRDKQSPLKALLTGANIDVDKVKSQLEKNIQENNSAAVSSDNGNISLDEHANNILKLSILEARLQHSKEVDVEHIILAILHDKMASGAKSVLLENGLTYEKAMNFLMQTNSNVKNGVGLSDDDDNLVSHDNFSSHNNKNQSATSDTTNKPMGGGTDKTPVLDKFSTDLTLAAAQGKLDLVIGRDKEIQRVTEILCRRKKNNPILIGEPGVGKSAIAEGLAQLIARRRTSPLLFNKRIFRLDMTSIVAGTKYRGQFEERIQALLHELEQNPDIIVFIDEIHTIIGAGSTPGSMDAANIMKPALARGLVQCIGATTLDEYRNSIEKDGALERRFQRVMIEPSTEAETLDILKNIKERYEDYHHVRYTDEALEACVKLTGRYVSERAFPDKAIDAMDEVGSKVHLQHAVIPPSIIEKEKELANIHQLKIAAADDQNFEVAATYRDRETQLESELKVLNDEWVASDDGQRETVTEADVANVVSIMSGIPVQRISESESYVLKNLGDRLKSVVVAQDDAIGKIVRSIQRNRLGLKDPNRPIGVFMFLGSTGVGKTYLAQTLAELMFGTKDALIRIDMSEYSEKFNTSRLVGAPPGYVGYGEGGQLTEKVRRHPYSIVLLDEVEKAHGDVFNLLLQVLDEGRMTDGNGRMVDFRNTIIIMTSNTGTRQLVDFGNGIGFNAALLDNSSEKAKEYARSVIQKSLAHQFAPEFLNRLDEIITFDQLDNTAIRKIVDIELSRLFKRINDMGYAVEISDEAKTLLANKGYSPQYGARPLKRAIQTYIEDVLCELLLSDEKRTSKTIAIDVDGDDKLKVEFKESAAE
;
A
#
# COMPACT_ATOMS: atom_id res chain seq x y z
N MET A 1 -16.06 4.38 9.18
CA MET A 1 -16.78 5.30 10.08
C MET A 1 -15.83 5.70 11.18
N THR A 2 -15.43 6.96 11.25
CA THR A 2 -14.64 7.52 12.35
C THR A 2 -15.57 7.74 13.53
N ASN A 3 -15.48 6.90 14.55
CA ASN A 3 -16.24 7.13 15.77
C ASN A 3 -15.69 8.40 16.45
N SER A 4 -16.49 9.46 16.47
CA SER A 4 -16.21 10.68 17.24
C SER A 4 -16.42 10.41 18.73
N PHE A 5 -15.70 11.14 19.59
CA PHE A 5 -15.93 11.13 21.02
C PHE A 5 -17.16 11.97 21.35
N SER A 6 -17.99 11.51 22.29
CA SER A 6 -19.15 12.28 22.77
C SER A 6 -18.71 13.54 23.51
N GLN A 7 -19.60 14.51 23.66
CA GLN A 7 -19.35 15.71 24.44
C GLN A 7 -19.02 15.38 25.90
N ARG A 8 -19.64 14.36 26.47
CA ARG A 8 -19.38 13.88 27.84
C ARG A 8 -17.95 13.39 28.03
N VAL A 9 -17.35 12.76 27.00
CA VAL A 9 -15.95 12.33 27.06
C VAL A 9 -15.02 13.55 27.05
N SER A 10 -15.33 14.58 26.27
CA SER A 10 -14.55 15.83 26.26
C SER A 10 -14.58 16.53 27.60
N GLU A 11 -15.76 16.58 28.24
CA GLU A 11 -15.93 17.12 29.61
C GLU A 11 -15.17 16.30 30.64
N ASN A 12 -15.24 14.97 30.56
CA ASN A 12 -14.49 14.09 31.45
C ASN A 12 -12.97 14.28 31.33
N LEU A 13 -12.44 14.42 30.11
CA LEU A 13 -11.03 14.71 29.89
C LEU A 13 -10.62 16.08 30.44
N SER A 14 -11.51 17.06 30.43
CA SER A 14 -11.29 18.36 31.11
C SER A 14 -11.20 18.19 32.62
N PHE A 15 -12.14 17.45 33.24
CA PHE A 15 -12.09 17.14 34.69
C PHE A 15 -10.85 16.31 35.04
N SER A 16 -10.47 15.36 34.18
CA SER A 16 -9.25 14.56 34.37
C SER A 16 -7.98 15.43 34.40
N ARG A 17 -7.95 16.47 33.56
CA ARG A 17 -6.86 17.46 33.53
C ARG A 17 -6.82 18.30 34.83
N GLU A 18 -7.98 18.73 35.30
CA GLU A 18 -8.07 19.48 36.57
C GLU A 18 -7.65 18.62 37.76
N GLU A 19 -8.00 17.31 37.79
CA GLU A 19 -7.56 16.38 38.83
C GLU A 19 -6.05 16.12 38.75
N ALA A 20 -5.48 16.02 37.55
CA ALA A 20 -4.03 15.90 37.38
C ALA A 20 -3.28 17.15 37.88
N LEU A 21 -3.82 18.36 37.64
CA LEU A 21 -3.30 19.61 38.20
C LEU A 21 -3.42 19.65 39.73
N ARG A 22 -4.58 19.25 40.28
CA ARG A 22 -4.83 19.21 41.75
C ARG A 22 -3.85 18.29 42.49
N LEU A 23 -3.51 17.16 41.85
CA LEU A 23 -2.61 16.15 42.41
C LEU A 23 -1.14 16.35 41.98
N SER A 24 -0.81 17.48 41.33
CA SER A 24 0.54 17.84 40.86
C SER A 24 1.22 16.75 40.02
N SER A 25 0.46 16.12 39.13
CA SER A 25 0.96 15.08 38.24
C SER A 25 1.45 15.67 36.92
N GLY A 26 2.61 15.22 36.42
CA GLY A 26 3.20 15.71 35.16
C GLY A 26 2.48 15.27 33.90
N ALA A 27 1.58 14.27 33.98
CA ALA A 27 0.79 13.76 32.85
C ALA A 27 -0.57 13.24 33.34
N ILE A 28 -1.55 13.21 32.42
CA ILE A 28 -2.87 12.62 32.69
C ILE A 28 -2.76 11.10 32.54
N ARG A 29 -2.91 10.37 33.64
CA ARG A 29 -2.88 8.91 33.70
C ARG A 29 -4.30 8.33 33.77
N PRO A 30 -4.48 6.99 33.61
CA PRO A 30 -5.80 6.35 33.72
C PRO A 30 -6.53 6.62 35.04
N GLU A 31 -5.79 6.77 36.13
CA GLU A 31 -6.33 7.10 37.45
C GLU A 31 -7.00 8.49 37.46
N HIS A 32 -6.43 9.48 36.75
CA HIS A 32 -7.03 10.81 36.63
C HIS A 32 -8.30 10.77 35.79
N ILE A 33 -8.36 9.88 34.77
CA ILE A 33 -9.58 9.70 33.96
C ILE A 33 -10.72 9.15 34.81
N VAL A 34 -10.45 8.18 35.68
CA VAL A 34 -11.44 7.65 36.62
C VAL A 34 -11.85 8.70 37.66
N LEU A 35 -10.91 9.49 38.19
CA LEU A 35 -11.24 10.57 39.12
C LEU A 35 -12.10 11.65 38.44
N GLY A 36 -11.81 11.99 37.21
CA GLY A 36 -12.64 12.89 36.39
C GLY A 36 -14.08 12.36 36.22
N MET A 37 -14.24 11.08 35.96
CA MET A 37 -15.55 10.41 35.88
C MET A 37 -16.28 10.45 37.24
N LEU A 38 -15.55 10.31 38.36
CA LEU A 38 -16.15 10.38 39.71
C LEU A 38 -16.55 11.81 40.13
N ARG A 39 -16.06 12.83 39.46
CA ARG A 39 -16.43 14.22 39.71
C ARG A 39 -17.79 14.58 39.09
N ASP A 40 -18.11 14.03 37.95
CA ASP A 40 -19.40 14.23 37.30
C ASP A 40 -20.52 13.61 38.14
N LYS A 41 -21.55 14.43 38.41
CA LYS A 41 -22.72 14.00 39.20
C LYS A 41 -23.60 12.98 38.51
N GLN A 42 -23.58 12.98 37.17
CA GLN A 42 -24.39 12.10 36.32
C GLN A 42 -23.53 11.00 35.66
N SER A 43 -22.36 10.73 36.19
CA SER A 43 -21.43 9.78 35.60
C SER A 43 -21.99 8.35 35.63
N PRO A 44 -21.94 7.62 34.52
CA PRO A 44 -22.27 6.20 34.45
C PRO A 44 -21.46 5.37 35.43
N LEU A 45 -20.22 5.76 35.71
CA LEU A 45 -19.35 5.07 36.68
C LEU A 45 -19.90 5.16 38.11
N LYS A 46 -20.40 6.32 38.54
CA LYS A 46 -21.03 6.47 39.84
C LYS A 46 -22.26 5.59 39.98
N ALA A 47 -23.12 5.62 38.96
CA ALA A 47 -24.31 4.77 38.93
C ALA A 47 -23.95 3.28 39.03
N LEU A 48 -22.90 2.88 38.34
CA LEU A 48 -22.39 1.52 38.31
C LEU A 48 -21.77 1.10 39.67
N LEU A 49 -20.98 1.98 40.30
CA LEU A 49 -20.41 1.71 41.64
C LEU A 49 -21.51 1.62 42.70
N THR A 50 -22.48 2.54 42.67
CA THR A 50 -23.63 2.53 43.59
C THR A 50 -24.50 1.29 43.40
N GLY A 51 -24.78 0.93 42.13
CA GLY A 51 -25.55 -0.29 41.82
C GLY A 51 -24.82 -1.59 42.19
N ALA A 52 -23.50 -1.59 42.21
CA ALA A 52 -22.68 -2.70 42.66
C ALA A 52 -22.43 -2.70 44.18
N ASN A 53 -23.03 -1.76 44.94
CA ASN A 53 -22.87 -1.58 46.39
C ASN A 53 -21.41 -1.29 46.80
N ILE A 54 -20.67 -0.55 45.97
CA ILE A 54 -19.27 -0.19 46.16
C ILE A 54 -19.21 1.29 46.63
N ASP A 55 -18.46 1.54 47.70
CA ASP A 55 -18.29 2.87 48.25
C ASP A 55 -17.42 3.74 47.36
N VAL A 56 -18.02 4.79 46.79
CA VAL A 56 -17.39 5.73 45.86
C VAL A 56 -16.23 6.50 46.51
N ASP A 57 -16.40 6.91 47.79
CA ASP A 57 -15.37 7.68 48.52
C ASP A 57 -14.15 6.82 48.83
N LYS A 58 -14.36 5.53 49.07
CA LYS A 58 -13.27 4.56 49.25
C LYS A 58 -12.46 4.38 47.95
N VAL A 59 -13.13 4.21 46.82
CA VAL A 59 -12.45 4.11 45.51
C VAL A 59 -11.67 5.38 45.21
N LYS A 60 -12.25 6.55 45.45
CA LYS A 60 -11.59 7.84 45.24
C LYS A 60 -10.33 7.98 46.10
N SER A 61 -10.41 7.68 47.40
CA SER A 61 -9.24 7.76 48.31
C SER A 61 -8.12 6.79 47.92
N GLN A 62 -8.46 5.58 47.43
CA GLN A 62 -7.46 4.63 46.97
C GLN A 62 -6.76 5.10 45.68
N LEU A 63 -7.50 5.68 44.71
CA LEU A 63 -6.91 6.26 43.52
C LEU A 63 -5.98 7.43 43.81
N GLU A 64 -6.41 8.34 44.70
CA GLU A 64 -5.56 9.47 45.15
C GLU A 64 -4.28 8.98 45.85
N LYS A 65 -4.35 7.96 46.65
CA LYS A 65 -3.20 7.34 47.33
C LYS A 65 -2.24 6.72 46.32
N ASN A 66 -2.73 5.95 45.35
CA ASN A 66 -1.92 5.35 44.27
C ASN A 66 -1.20 6.43 43.43
N ILE A 67 -1.84 7.56 43.16
CA ILE A 67 -1.24 8.66 42.45
C ILE A 67 -0.12 9.30 43.27
N GLN A 68 -0.34 9.50 44.58
CA GLN A 68 0.68 10.08 45.46
C GLN A 68 1.90 9.18 45.64
N GLU A 69 1.71 7.86 45.74
CA GLU A 69 2.80 6.89 45.85
C GLU A 69 3.66 6.83 44.59
N ASN A 70 3.04 7.04 43.40
CA ASN A 70 3.71 7.00 42.11
C ASN A 70 4.26 8.37 41.64
N ASN A 71 4.05 9.46 42.41
CA ASN A 71 4.50 10.79 42.06
C ASN A 71 5.89 11.17 42.63
N SER A 72 6.65 10.22 43.21
CA SER A 72 7.98 10.47 43.79
C SER A 72 9.09 10.89 42.80
N ALA A 73 8.75 11.19 41.53
CA ALA A 73 9.65 11.73 40.51
C ALA A 73 8.98 12.81 39.67
N ALA A 74 8.42 13.86 40.30
CA ALA A 74 7.82 14.96 39.53
C ALA A 74 8.87 16.00 39.15
N VAL A 75 9.18 16.05 37.88
CA VAL A 75 9.88 17.20 37.26
C VAL A 75 8.84 18.28 37.04
N SER A 76 9.08 19.46 37.61
CA SER A 76 8.31 20.69 37.41
C SER A 76 8.33 21.09 35.94
N SER A 77 7.24 20.87 35.22
CA SER A 77 7.04 21.46 33.89
C SER A 77 6.31 22.80 34.06
N ASP A 78 7.06 23.85 33.84
CA ASP A 78 6.58 25.21 33.63
C ASP A 78 5.77 25.24 32.32
N ASN A 79 4.58 25.81 32.35
CA ASN A 79 3.57 25.98 31.29
C ASN A 79 2.43 24.95 31.29
N GLY A 80 1.40 25.20 32.04
CA GLY A 80 -0.01 24.78 32.00
C GLY A 80 -0.56 23.76 31.03
N ASN A 81 0.25 23.08 30.26
CA ASN A 81 -0.18 22.14 29.25
C ASN A 81 0.23 20.69 29.64
N ILE A 82 -0.65 20.01 30.36
CA ILE A 82 -0.45 18.61 30.76
C ILE A 82 -0.96 17.69 29.64
N SER A 83 -0.07 16.85 29.09
CA SER A 83 -0.40 15.86 28.04
C SER A 83 -0.92 14.55 28.64
N LEU A 84 -1.60 13.75 27.82
CA LEU A 84 -1.97 12.37 28.16
C LEU A 84 -0.72 11.49 28.21
N ASP A 85 -0.64 10.64 29.22
CA ASP A 85 0.36 9.57 29.27
C ASP A 85 0.11 8.52 28.19
N GLU A 86 1.14 7.79 27.80
CA GLU A 86 1.05 6.74 26.77
C GLU A 86 -0.01 5.69 27.11
N HIS A 87 -0.14 5.34 28.37
CA HIS A 87 -1.13 4.39 28.87
C HIS A 87 -2.57 4.92 28.75
N ALA A 88 -2.80 6.16 29.15
CA ALA A 88 -4.09 6.84 29.00
C ALA A 88 -4.49 6.95 27.50
N ASN A 89 -3.52 7.23 26.65
CA ASN A 89 -3.73 7.29 25.20
C ASN A 89 -4.12 5.93 24.61
N ASN A 90 -3.54 4.84 25.10
CA ASN A 90 -3.90 3.48 24.70
C ASN A 90 -5.32 3.09 25.16
N ILE A 91 -5.74 3.50 26.36
CA ILE A 91 -7.10 3.30 26.85
C ILE A 91 -8.12 4.03 25.96
N LEU A 92 -7.83 5.26 25.53
CA LEU A 92 -8.71 5.98 24.61
C LEU A 92 -8.80 5.28 23.24
N LYS A 93 -7.72 4.67 22.73
CA LYS A 93 -7.78 3.85 21.53
C LYS A 93 -8.59 2.57 21.73
N LEU A 94 -8.46 1.93 22.89
CA LEU A 94 -9.25 0.73 23.25
C LEU A 94 -10.74 1.09 23.38
N SER A 95 -11.10 2.26 23.89
CA SER A 95 -12.50 2.69 24.01
C SER A 95 -13.19 2.83 22.64
N ILE A 96 -12.45 3.18 21.60
CA ILE A 96 -12.96 3.17 20.21
C ILE A 96 -13.29 1.74 19.76
N LEU A 97 -12.49 0.76 20.16
CA LEU A 97 -12.76 -0.65 19.85
C LEU A 97 -13.98 -1.16 20.62
N GLU A 98 -14.10 -0.81 21.92
CA GLU A 98 -15.27 -1.15 22.73
C GLU A 98 -16.57 -0.53 22.16
N ALA A 99 -16.54 0.73 21.70
CA ALA A 99 -17.68 1.37 21.05
C ALA A 99 -18.10 0.65 19.76
N ARG A 100 -17.11 0.19 18.97
CA ARG A 100 -17.39 -0.61 17.76
C ARG A 100 -17.98 -1.98 18.08
N LEU A 101 -17.50 -2.64 19.12
CA LEU A 101 -18.04 -3.91 19.58
C LEU A 101 -19.50 -3.81 20.03
N GLN A 102 -19.89 -2.64 20.57
CA GLN A 102 -21.26 -2.37 21.00
C GLN A 102 -22.12 -1.70 19.92
N HIS A 103 -21.62 -1.58 18.69
CA HIS A 103 -22.31 -0.92 17.57
C HIS A 103 -22.74 0.52 17.88
N SER A 104 -22.01 1.22 18.74
CA SER A 104 -22.28 2.61 19.11
C SER A 104 -21.78 3.57 18.01
N LYS A 105 -22.56 4.61 17.72
CA LYS A 105 -22.17 5.63 16.74
C LYS A 105 -21.03 6.54 17.24
N GLU A 106 -20.96 6.76 18.54
CA GLU A 106 -20.00 7.62 19.23
C GLU A 106 -19.35 6.89 20.40
N VAL A 107 -18.16 7.34 20.78
CA VAL A 107 -17.46 6.83 21.96
C VAL A 107 -17.93 7.63 23.16
N ASP A 108 -18.60 6.98 24.12
CA ASP A 108 -19.05 7.61 25.38
C ASP A 108 -18.24 7.10 26.58
N VAL A 109 -18.44 7.72 27.75
CA VAL A 109 -17.76 7.43 29.01
C VAL A 109 -17.87 5.95 29.39
N GLU A 110 -18.97 5.30 29.08
CA GLU A 110 -19.22 3.86 29.28
C GLU A 110 -18.15 2.99 28.58
N HIS A 111 -17.79 3.33 27.35
CA HIS A 111 -16.77 2.61 26.58
C HIS A 111 -15.37 2.79 27.16
N ILE A 112 -15.09 3.95 27.80
CA ILE A 112 -13.82 4.18 28.50
C ILE A 112 -13.72 3.35 29.77
N ILE A 113 -14.83 3.22 30.52
CA ILE A 113 -14.88 2.34 31.71
C ILE A 113 -14.57 0.90 31.31
N LEU A 114 -15.20 0.40 30.27
CA LEU A 114 -14.96 -0.95 29.77
C LEU A 114 -13.52 -1.12 29.24
N ALA A 115 -12.98 -0.12 28.57
CA ALA A 115 -11.60 -0.14 28.08
C ALA A 115 -10.59 -0.22 29.22
N ILE A 116 -10.81 0.53 30.33
CA ILE A 116 -9.96 0.46 31.53
C ILE A 116 -9.98 -0.92 32.16
N LEU A 117 -11.16 -1.54 32.26
CA LEU A 117 -11.31 -2.89 32.82
C LEU A 117 -10.77 -4.00 31.90
N HIS A 118 -10.82 -3.79 30.59
CA HIS A 118 -10.34 -4.73 29.57
C HIS A 118 -8.83 -4.63 29.31
N ASP A 119 -8.19 -3.53 29.65
CA ASP A 119 -6.76 -3.32 29.41
C ASP A 119 -5.91 -4.49 29.93
N LYS A 120 -4.97 -4.95 29.08
CA LYS A 120 -4.03 -6.02 29.45
C LYS A 120 -2.93 -5.57 30.40
N MET A 121 -2.63 -4.28 30.42
CA MET A 121 -1.67 -3.71 31.36
C MET A 121 -2.37 -3.42 32.70
N ALA A 122 -1.71 -3.76 33.79
CA ALA A 122 -2.23 -3.48 35.15
C ALA A 122 -2.06 -1.99 35.47
N SER A 123 -3.05 -1.14 35.10
CA SER A 123 -3.10 0.24 35.59
C SER A 123 -3.53 0.29 37.05
N GLY A 124 -3.06 1.28 37.79
CA GLY A 124 -3.53 1.52 39.16
C GLY A 124 -5.05 1.73 39.20
N ALA A 125 -5.62 2.35 38.18
CA ALA A 125 -7.06 2.49 38.03
C ALA A 125 -7.79 1.14 37.94
N LYS A 126 -7.29 0.24 37.06
CA LYS A 126 -7.86 -1.12 36.94
C LYS A 126 -7.74 -1.90 38.26
N SER A 127 -6.57 -1.87 38.90
CA SER A 127 -6.32 -2.59 40.13
C SER A 127 -7.29 -2.16 41.22
N VAL A 128 -7.49 -0.87 41.41
CA VAL A 128 -8.44 -0.33 42.44
C VAL A 128 -9.88 -0.73 42.12
N LEU A 129 -10.30 -0.68 40.86
CA LEU A 129 -11.67 -1.10 40.49
C LEU A 129 -11.90 -2.58 40.71
N LEU A 130 -10.93 -3.44 40.38
CA LEU A 130 -11.00 -4.90 40.59
C LEU A 130 -10.97 -5.27 42.07
N GLU A 131 -10.13 -4.62 42.92
CA GLU A 131 -10.05 -4.84 44.36
C GLU A 131 -11.37 -4.50 45.08
N ASN A 132 -12.10 -3.53 44.57
CA ASN A 132 -13.42 -3.18 45.08
C ASN A 132 -14.54 -4.01 44.45
N GLY A 133 -14.20 -5.04 43.64
CA GLY A 133 -15.16 -6.03 43.11
C GLY A 133 -15.88 -5.65 41.85
N LEU A 134 -15.41 -4.59 41.13
CA LEU A 134 -15.91 -4.21 39.78
C LEU A 134 -15.15 -4.95 38.72
N THR A 135 -15.73 -5.99 38.13
CA THR A 135 -15.18 -6.75 37.02
C THR A 135 -15.79 -6.26 35.70
N TYR A 136 -15.10 -6.55 34.60
CA TYR A 136 -15.56 -6.20 33.21
C TYR A 136 -16.97 -6.76 32.97
N GLU A 137 -17.24 -8.03 33.35
CA GLU A 137 -18.56 -8.69 33.18
C GLU A 137 -19.67 -7.98 33.94
N LYS A 138 -19.39 -7.58 35.20
CA LYS A 138 -20.38 -6.85 36.03
C LYS A 138 -20.68 -5.48 35.45
N ALA A 139 -19.63 -4.75 34.99
CA ALA A 139 -19.78 -3.44 34.35
C ALA A 139 -20.61 -3.58 33.05
N MET A 140 -20.30 -4.54 32.20
CA MET A 140 -21.00 -4.79 30.94
C MET A 140 -22.49 -5.12 31.21
N ASN A 141 -22.79 -6.05 32.14
CA ASN A 141 -24.17 -6.45 32.43
C ASN A 141 -24.99 -5.26 32.96
N PHE A 142 -24.42 -4.45 33.85
CA PHE A 142 -25.10 -3.26 34.38
C PHE A 142 -25.41 -2.21 33.30
N LEU A 143 -24.43 -1.94 32.43
CA LEU A 143 -24.59 -0.97 31.36
C LEU A 143 -25.58 -1.43 30.28
N MET A 144 -25.63 -2.73 30.00
CA MET A 144 -26.67 -3.31 29.12
C MET A 144 -28.08 -3.24 29.72
N GLN A 145 -28.23 -3.44 31.02
CA GLN A 145 -29.53 -3.33 31.71
C GLN A 145 -30.00 -1.88 31.77
N THR A 146 -29.11 -0.94 31.93
CA THR A 146 -29.46 0.51 32.00
C THR A 146 -29.91 1.01 30.66
N ASN A 147 -29.26 0.58 29.56
CA ASN A 147 -29.63 0.93 28.18
C ASN A 147 -30.96 0.31 27.73
N SER A 148 -31.36 -0.84 28.26
CA SER A 148 -32.67 -1.43 28.02
C SER A 148 -33.83 -0.72 28.74
N ASN A 149 -33.57 -0.13 29.92
CA ASN A 149 -34.57 0.60 30.68
C ASN A 149 -34.84 2.03 30.15
N VAL A 150 -33.88 2.64 29.47
CA VAL A 150 -34.06 3.96 28.86
C VAL A 150 -34.87 3.88 27.56
N LYS A 151 -34.89 2.72 26.87
CA LYS A 151 -35.72 2.52 25.66
C LYS A 151 -37.21 2.27 25.98
N ASN A 152 -37.56 1.98 27.23
CA ASN A 152 -38.94 1.72 27.62
C ASN A 152 -39.72 2.95 28.19
N GLY A 153 -39.13 4.14 28.13
CA GLY A 153 -39.67 5.37 28.73
C GLY A 153 -40.28 6.42 27.80
N VAL A 154 -40.19 6.27 26.49
CA VAL A 154 -40.84 7.21 25.54
C VAL A 154 -41.47 6.40 24.43
N GLY A 155 -42.81 6.31 24.51
CA GLY A 155 -43.58 5.70 23.44
C GLY A 155 -43.68 6.61 22.25
N LEU A 156 -43.35 6.08 21.11
CA LEU A 156 -43.94 6.35 19.80
C LEU A 156 -43.60 5.18 18.88
N SER A 157 -44.65 4.67 18.29
CA SER A 157 -44.75 3.60 17.30
C SER A 157 -43.70 3.66 16.20
N ASP A 158 -43.08 2.53 15.90
CA ASP A 158 -43.22 1.86 14.62
C ASP A 158 -42.42 0.56 14.60
N ASP A 159 -43.08 -0.42 14.12
CA ASP A 159 -42.88 -1.79 13.77
C ASP A 159 -41.44 -2.35 13.54
N ASP A 160 -41.41 -3.64 13.87
CA ASP A 160 -40.44 -4.69 13.52
C ASP A 160 -39.17 -4.79 14.36
N ASP A 161 -39.21 -5.70 15.35
CA ASP A 161 -38.44 -6.92 15.32
C ASP A 161 -38.64 -7.75 16.59
N ASN A 162 -39.30 -8.89 16.38
CA ASN A 162 -39.38 -10.00 17.32
C ASN A 162 -38.08 -10.77 17.35
N LEU A 163 -37.45 -10.83 18.49
CA LEU A 163 -36.52 -11.89 18.81
C LEU A 163 -36.67 -12.30 20.25
N VAL A 164 -37.33 -13.41 20.38
CA VAL A 164 -37.59 -14.11 21.63
C VAL A 164 -36.40 -14.97 21.98
N SER A 165 -36.02 -14.88 23.22
CA SER A 165 -35.12 -15.80 23.93
C SER A 165 -35.92 -16.82 24.76
N HIS A 166 -35.29 -17.99 24.91
CA HIS A 166 -35.30 -18.94 26.01
C HIS A 166 -36.33 -20.05 26.09
N ASP A 167 -35.74 -21.23 25.94
CA ASP A 167 -35.79 -22.38 26.78
C ASP A 167 -37.13 -22.77 27.42
N ASN A 168 -37.61 -23.94 27.03
CA ASN A 168 -37.71 -25.03 27.97
C ASN A 168 -38.11 -26.35 27.31
N PHE A 169 -37.33 -27.38 27.59
CA PHE A 169 -37.62 -28.78 27.43
C PHE A 169 -38.91 -29.19 28.14
N SER A 170 -39.84 -29.84 27.44
CA SER A 170 -40.47 -31.04 27.92
C SER A 170 -41.36 -31.70 26.86
N SER A 171 -41.07 -32.97 26.66
CA SER A 171 -41.84 -33.98 25.95
C SER A 171 -43.33 -33.97 26.26
N HIS A 172 -44.19 -34.16 25.30
CA HIS A 172 -45.16 -35.25 25.29
C HIS A 172 -45.90 -35.40 23.94
N ASN A 173 -46.02 -36.67 23.58
CA ASN A 173 -46.82 -37.30 22.55
C ASN A 173 -48.24 -36.79 22.41
N ASN A 174 -48.84 -36.63 21.26
CA ASN A 174 -49.74 -37.60 20.63
C ASN A 174 -50.69 -37.02 19.60
N LYS A 175 -50.70 -37.72 18.44
CA LYS A 175 -51.84 -38.12 17.58
C LYS A 175 -52.83 -37.13 16.99
N ASN A 176 -52.84 -37.19 15.65
CA ASN A 176 -54.01 -37.42 14.76
C ASN A 176 -55.09 -36.33 14.65
N GLN A 177 -55.31 -35.77 13.50
CA GLN A 177 -56.28 -36.19 12.46
C GLN A 177 -56.49 -35.10 11.42
N SER A 178 -56.22 -35.45 10.20
CA SER A 178 -57.09 -35.48 9.02
C SER A 178 -57.84 -34.22 8.54
N ALA A 179 -57.49 -33.87 7.30
CA ALA A 179 -58.35 -33.57 6.17
C ALA A 179 -59.08 -32.21 6.17
N THR A 180 -58.86 -31.36 5.19
CA THR A 180 -59.46 -31.39 3.86
C THR A 180 -58.99 -30.18 3.05
N SER A 181 -58.82 -30.41 1.77
CA SER A 181 -58.62 -29.54 0.62
C SER A 181 -59.29 -28.17 0.67
N ASP A 182 -58.52 -27.12 0.25
CA ASP A 182 -59.05 -26.28 -0.82
C ASP A 182 -57.89 -25.60 -1.59
N THR A 183 -58.01 -25.78 -2.88
CA THR A 183 -57.17 -25.20 -3.96
C THR A 183 -57.50 -23.71 -4.17
N THR A 184 -56.50 -22.87 -4.05
CA THR A 184 -56.45 -21.65 -4.86
C THR A 184 -55.00 -21.21 -5.14
N ASN A 185 -54.69 -21.06 -6.43
CA ASN A 185 -53.47 -20.60 -7.03
C ASN A 185 -52.92 -19.32 -6.42
N LYS A 186 -51.64 -19.33 -6.01
CA LYS A 186 -50.79 -18.14 -5.91
C LYS A 186 -49.42 -18.44 -6.53
N PRO A 187 -48.80 -17.45 -7.19
CA PRO A 187 -47.62 -17.71 -8.00
C PRO A 187 -46.36 -17.97 -7.16
N MET A 188 -45.55 -18.84 -7.70
CA MET A 188 -44.27 -19.30 -7.15
C MET A 188 -43.29 -18.14 -6.91
N GLY A 189 -43.05 -17.81 -5.68
CA GLY A 189 -41.91 -17.10 -5.12
C GLY A 189 -41.64 -17.74 -3.78
N GLY A 190 -41.00 -18.89 -3.77
CA GLY A 190 -40.75 -19.64 -2.54
C GLY A 190 -39.28 -19.88 -2.35
N GLY A 191 -38.66 -19.14 -1.46
CA GLY A 191 -37.49 -19.58 -0.74
C GLY A 191 -37.93 -20.69 0.22
N THR A 192 -37.47 -21.91 0.02
CA THR A 192 -37.73 -23.04 0.90
C THR A 192 -36.66 -23.08 1.98
N ASP A 193 -37.05 -22.98 3.23
CA ASP A 193 -36.30 -23.14 4.48
C ASP A 193 -35.53 -24.48 4.63
N LYS A 194 -34.91 -24.97 3.53
CA LYS A 194 -34.18 -26.24 3.58
C LYS A 194 -32.70 -26.08 3.95
N THR A 195 -32.15 -24.86 3.93
CA THR A 195 -30.73 -24.61 4.13
C THR A 195 -30.44 -23.36 4.99
N PRO A 196 -30.95 -23.27 6.23
CA PRO A 196 -30.87 -22.05 7.04
C PRO A 196 -29.43 -21.70 7.45
N VAL A 197 -28.53 -22.66 7.63
CA VAL A 197 -27.13 -22.40 7.99
C VAL A 197 -26.36 -21.99 6.76
N LEU A 198 -26.60 -22.64 5.63
CA LEU A 198 -25.93 -22.32 4.36
C LEU A 198 -26.29 -20.90 3.91
N ASP A 199 -27.57 -20.54 3.94
CA ASP A 199 -28.07 -19.22 3.53
C ASP A 199 -27.46 -18.08 4.38
N LYS A 200 -27.11 -18.38 5.65
CA LYS A 200 -26.48 -17.41 6.55
C LYS A 200 -24.99 -17.16 6.25
N PHE A 201 -24.25 -18.15 5.78
CA PHE A 201 -22.80 -18.11 5.61
C PHE A 201 -22.33 -18.24 4.16
N SER A 202 -23.27 -18.19 3.20
CA SER A 202 -22.93 -18.33 1.79
C SER A 202 -23.85 -17.49 0.88
N THR A 203 -23.41 -17.30 -0.36
CA THR A 203 -24.16 -16.62 -1.40
C THR A 203 -24.50 -17.61 -2.51
N ASP A 204 -25.78 -17.74 -2.89
CA ASP A 204 -26.20 -18.56 -4.02
C ASP A 204 -25.87 -17.87 -5.35
N LEU A 205 -24.80 -18.32 -6.01
CA LEU A 205 -24.36 -17.81 -7.31
C LEU A 205 -25.35 -18.16 -8.43
N THR A 206 -26.05 -19.31 -8.35
CA THR A 206 -27.00 -19.72 -9.37
C THR A 206 -28.26 -18.85 -9.35
N LEU A 207 -28.71 -18.49 -8.15
CA LEU A 207 -29.83 -17.56 -7.99
C LEU A 207 -29.42 -16.14 -8.44
N ALA A 208 -28.24 -15.69 -8.07
CA ALA A 208 -27.70 -14.41 -8.51
C ALA A 208 -27.54 -14.34 -10.04
N ALA A 209 -27.11 -15.43 -10.66
CA ALA A 209 -27.05 -15.56 -12.13
C ALA A 209 -28.45 -15.47 -12.76
N ALA A 210 -29.45 -16.14 -12.20
CA ALA A 210 -30.83 -16.09 -12.69
C ALA A 210 -31.43 -14.69 -12.56
N GLN A 211 -31.02 -13.90 -11.55
CA GLN A 211 -31.42 -12.51 -11.33
C GLN A 211 -30.62 -11.50 -12.20
N GLY A 212 -29.64 -11.95 -12.97
CA GLY A 212 -28.80 -11.08 -13.80
C GLY A 212 -27.81 -10.21 -13.01
N LYS A 213 -27.52 -10.53 -11.75
CA LYS A 213 -26.61 -9.77 -10.88
C LYS A 213 -25.13 -10.06 -11.08
N LEU A 214 -24.80 -11.17 -11.77
CA LEU A 214 -23.41 -11.55 -12.04
C LEU A 214 -22.93 -10.97 -13.37
N ASP A 215 -21.66 -10.63 -13.43
CA ASP A 215 -21.01 -10.18 -14.66
C ASP A 215 -20.87 -11.30 -15.67
N LEU A 216 -20.95 -10.95 -16.95
CA LEU A 216 -20.78 -11.94 -18.01
C LEU A 216 -19.33 -12.43 -18.06
N VAL A 217 -19.13 -13.74 -17.95
CA VAL A 217 -17.79 -14.34 -17.99
C VAL A 217 -17.44 -14.67 -19.43
N ILE A 218 -16.29 -14.18 -19.90
CA ILE A 218 -15.81 -14.27 -21.27
C ILE A 218 -14.40 -14.87 -21.28
N GLY A 219 -14.09 -15.65 -22.31
CA GLY A 219 -12.75 -16.17 -22.56
C GLY A 219 -12.34 -17.33 -21.64
N ARG A 220 -13.28 -17.89 -20.84
CA ARG A 220 -13.00 -19.01 -19.91
C ARG A 220 -13.76 -20.29 -20.23
N ASP A 221 -14.18 -20.44 -21.47
CA ASP A 221 -15.01 -21.60 -21.91
C ASP A 221 -14.29 -22.94 -21.71
N LYS A 222 -12.98 -23.00 -21.97
CA LYS A 222 -12.16 -24.20 -21.80
C LYS A 222 -12.06 -24.63 -20.35
N GLU A 223 -11.80 -23.67 -19.48
CA GLU A 223 -11.68 -23.91 -18.04
C GLU A 223 -13.02 -24.30 -17.44
N ILE A 224 -14.12 -23.62 -17.80
CA ILE A 224 -15.48 -23.94 -17.36
C ILE A 224 -15.87 -25.32 -17.86
N GLN A 225 -15.58 -25.67 -19.11
CA GLN A 225 -15.81 -27.02 -19.65
C GLN A 225 -15.02 -28.07 -18.84
N ARG A 226 -13.75 -27.77 -18.52
CA ARG A 226 -12.92 -28.68 -17.74
C ARG A 226 -13.44 -28.88 -16.33
N VAL A 227 -13.89 -27.82 -15.66
CA VAL A 227 -14.56 -27.88 -14.36
C VAL A 227 -15.82 -28.72 -14.44
N THR A 228 -16.64 -28.52 -15.45
CA THR A 228 -17.87 -29.29 -15.73
C THR A 228 -17.55 -30.77 -15.88
N GLU A 229 -16.53 -31.12 -16.68
CA GLU A 229 -16.10 -32.52 -16.87
C GLU A 229 -15.70 -33.19 -15.56
N ILE A 230 -14.97 -32.45 -14.68
CA ILE A 230 -14.52 -32.95 -13.39
C ILE A 230 -15.70 -33.17 -12.45
N LEU A 231 -16.63 -32.21 -12.37
CA LEU A 231 -17.83 -32.31 -11.52
C LEU A 231 -18.72 -33.48 -11.92
N CYS A 232 -18.76 -33.86 -13.20
CA CYS A 232 -19.53 -34.99 -13.70
C CYS A 232 -18.84 -36.36 -13.47
N ARG A 233 -17.65 -36.42 -12.90
CA ARG A 233 -16.95 -37.70 -12.61
C ARG A 233 -17.58 -38.40 -11.41
N ARG A 234 -17.50 -39.73 -11.41
CA ARG A 234 -17.94 -40.56 -10.30
C ARG A 234 -17.03 -40.47 -9.06
N LYS A 235 -15.71 -40.25 -9.30
CA LYS A 235 -14.69 -40.11 -8.25
C LYS A 235 -13.76 -38.96 -8.61
N LYS A 236 -13.15 -38.32 -7.62
CA LYS A 236 -12.31 -37.11 -7.79
C LYS A 236 -13.07 -36.02 -8.56
N ASN A 237 -14.29 -35.76 -8.11
CA ASN A 237 -15.25 -34.83 -8.69
C ASN A 237 -15.17 -33.41 -8.10
N ASN A 238 -14.10 -33.09 -7.39
CA ASN A 238 -13.87 -31.78 -6.82
C ASN A 238 -12.73 -31.10 -7.62
N PRO A 239 -13.02 -30.10 -8.46
CA PRO A 239 -11.98 -29.29 -9.11
C PRO A 239 -11.37 -28.31 -8.12
N ILE A 240 -10.07 -28.07 -8.30
CA ILE A 240 -9.37 -26.98 -7.64
C ILE A 240 -8.72 -26.08 -8.69
N LEU A 241 -9.11 -24.80 -8.67
CA LEU A 241 -8.65 -23.77 -9.58
C LEU A 241 -7.35 -23.18 -9.02
N ILE A 242 -6.26 -23.30 -9.76
CA ILE A 242 -4.94 -22.85 -9.34
C ILE A 242 -4.45 -21.80 -10.33
N GLY A 243 -4.11 -20.62 -9.84
CA GLY A 243 -3.59 -19.53 -10.65
C GLY A 243 -3.20 -18.33 -9.82
N GLU A 244 -2.52 -17.39 -10.44
CA GLU A 244 -2.10 -16.16 -9.77
C GLU A 244 -3.30 -15.33 -9.26
N PRO A 245 -3.09 -14.42 -8.29
CA PRO A 245 -4.12 -13.46 -7.91
C PRO A 245 -4.57 -12.64 -9.13
N GLY A 246 -5.88 -12.41 -9.26
CA GLY A 246 -6.42 -11.58 -10.33
C GLY A 246 -6.63 -12.26 -11.69
N VAL A 247 -6.36 -13.58 -11.84
CA VAL A 247 -6.60 -14.28 -13.11
C VAL A 247 -8.07 -14.63 -13.36
N GLY A 248 -8.98 -14.29 -12.45
CA GLY A 248 -10.41 -14.55 -12.60
C GLY A 248 -10.84 -15.97 -12.18
N LYS A 249 -10.23 -16.57 -11.14
CA LYS A 249 -10.63 -17.89 -10.60
C LYS A 249 -12.09 -17.93 -10.16
N SER A 250 -12.55 -16.90 -9.44
CA SER A 250 -13.93 -16.79 -8.95
C SER A 250 -14.93 -16.63 -10.10
N ALA A 251 -14.54 -15.91 -11.18
CA ALA A 251 -15.35 -15.74 -12.38
C ALA A 251 -15.68 -17.07 -13.07
N ILE A 252 -14.80 -18.09 -12.97
CA ILE A 252 -15.07 -19.42 -13.54
C ILE A 252 -16.26 -20.10 -12.82
N ALA A 253 -16.35 -19.97 -11.50
CA ALA A 253 -17.48 -20.49 -10.74
C ALA A 253 -18.78 -19.73 -11.04
N GLU A 254 -18.68 -18.40 -11.21
CA GLU A 254 -19.81 -17.54 -11.61
C GLU A 254 -20.27 -17.87 -13.05
N GLY A 255 -19.34 -18.05 -13.98
CA GLY A 255 -19.64 -18.46 -15.36
C GLY A 255 -20.33 -19.84 -15.41
N LEU A 256 -19.87 -20.80 -14.61
CA LEU A 256 -20.54 -22.10 -14.48
C LEU A 256 -21.96 -21.93 -13.92
N ALA A 257 -22.16 -21.07 -12.90
CA ALA A 257 -23.47 -20.78 -12.34
C ALA A 257 -24.41 -20.18 -13.41
N GLN A 258 -23.90 -19.29 -14.28
CA GLN A 258 -24.66 -18.72 -15.40
C GLN A 258 -25.06 -19.78 -16.43
N LEU A 259 -24.13 -20.71 -16.75
CA LEU A 259 -24.43 -21.81 -17.67
C LEU A 259 -25.48 -22.78 -17.11
N ILE A 260 -25.44 -23.05 -15.81
CA ILE A 260 -26.45 -23.86 -15.11
C ILE A 260 -27.81 -23.14 -15.14
N ALA A 261 -27.86 -21.87 -14.78
CA ALA A 261 -29.10 -21.07 -14.79
C ALA A 261 -29.73 -20.99 -16.18
N ARG A 262 -28.92 -20.89 -17.22
CA ARG A 262 -29.36 -20.88 -18.64
C ARG A 262 -29.58 -22.27 -19.21
N ARG A 263 -29.36 -23.35 -18.48
CA ARG A 263 -29.40 -24.76 -18.93
C ARG A 263 -28.51 -25.05 -20.16
N ARG A 264 -27.34 -24.38 -20.22
CA ARG A 264 -26.35 -24.57 -21.32
C ARG A 264 -25.14 -25.39 -20.89
N THR A 265 -25.32 -26.34 -19.99
CA THR A 265 -24.29 -27.24 -19.46
C THR A 265 -24.73 -28.69 -19.57
N SER A 266 -23.94 -29.61 -18.98
CA SER A 266 -24.31 -31.03 -18.95
C SER A 266 -25.66 -31.25 -18.22
N PRO A 267 -26.53 -32.18 -18.73
CA PRO A 267 -27.80 -32.52 -18.08
C PRO A 267 -27.65 -32.93 -16.60
N LEU A 268 -26.49 -33.49 -16.23
CA LEU A 268 -26.17 -33.87 -14.83
C LEU A 268 -26.08 -32.68 -13.89
N LEU A 269 -25.88 -31.47 -14.41
CA LEU A 269 -25.72 -30.24 -13.62
C LEU A 269 -26.96 -29.32 -13.69
N PHE A 270 -28.01 -29.63 -14.44
CA PHE A 270 -29.17 -28.75 -14.66
C PHE A 270 -29.89 -28.34 -13.36
N ASN A 271 -29.91 -29.20 -12.37
CA ASN A 271 -30.60 -28.95 -11.11
C ASN A 271 -29.62 -28.62 -9.96
N LYS A 272 -28.34 -28.44 -10.28
CA LYS A 272 -27.33 -28.09 -9.29
C LYS A 272 -27.38 -26.60 -8.98
N ARG A 273 -27.08 -26.27 -7.72
CA ARG A 273 -26.94 -24.89 -7.24
C ARG A 273 -25.51 -24.71 -6.74
N ILE A 274 -24.88 -23.58 -7.07
CA ILE A 274 -23.52 -23.23 -6.62
C ILE A 274 -23.63 -22.19 -5.53
N PHE A 275 -23.10 -22.50 -4.34
CA PHE A 275 -23.04 -21.61 -3.20
C PHE A 275 -21.60 -21.21 -2.93
N ARG A 276 -21.32 -19.90 -2.92
CA ARG A 276 -20.03 -19.36 -2.52
C ARG A 276 -20.00 -19.23 -0.99
N LEU A 277 -19.14 -20.02 -0.35
CA LEU A 277 -18.98 -20.04 1.10
C LEU A 277 -18.06 -18.92 1.55
N ASP A 278 -18.49 -18.17 2.56
CA ASP A 278 -17.67 -17.15 3.21
C ASP A 278 -17.03 -17.71 4.48
N MET A 279 -15.78 -18.14 4.36
CA MET A 279 -15.03 -18.70 5.49
C MET A 279 -14.80 -17.67 6.60
N THR A 280 -14.70 -16.40 6.26
CA THR A 280 -14.49 -15.31 7.23
C THR A 280 -15.70 -15.14 8.12
N SER A 281 -16.90 -15.18 7.56
CA SER A 281 -18.17 -15.10 8.30
C SER A 281 -18.41 -16.30 9.19
N ILE A 282 -17.94 -17.49 8.82
CA ILE A 282 -18.04 -18.70 9.66
C ILE A 282 -17.17 -18.59 10.90
N VAL A 283 -15.97 -18.03 10.77
CA VAL A 283 -15.04 -17.81 11.90
C VAL A 283 -15.45 -16.62 12.75
N ALA A 284 -16.03 -15.58 12.13
CA ALA A 284 -16.40 -14.35 12.82
C ALA A 284 -17.39 -14.61 13.96
N GLY A 285 -17.13 -13.99 15.13
CA GLY A 285 -17.99 -14.09 16.31
C GLY A 285 -17.92 -15.41 17.08
N THR A 286 -17.06 -16.36 16.71
CA THR A 286 -16.81 -17.56 17.51
C THR A 286 -15.81 -17.23 18.62
N LYS A 287 -16.31 -17.11 19.86
CA LYS A 287 -15.45 -16.88 21.05
C LYS A 287 -14.76 -18.16 21.52
N TYR A 288 -15.35 -19.31 21.23
CA TYR A 288 -14.87 -20.63 21.64
C TYR A 288 -14.78 -21.56 20.44
N ARG A 289 -13.73 -22.35 20.41
CA ARG A 289 -13.41 -23.32 19.36
C ARG A 289 -14.60 -24.25 19.01
N GLY A 290 -15.31 -24.74 20.01
CA GLY A 290 -16.47 -25.65 19.82
C GLY A 290 -17.57 -25.02 18.96
N GLN A 291 -17.77 -23.72 19.03
CA GLN A 291 -18.77 -23.02 18.21
C GLN A 291 -18.42 -23.02 16.71
N PHE A 292 -17.13 -22.90 16.36
CA PHE A 292 -16.69 -23.01 14.97
C PHE A 292 -16.84 -24.44 14.43
N GLU A 293 -16.44 -25.45 15.23
CA GLU A 293 -16.58 -26.86 14.88
C GLU A 293 -18.06 -27.21 14.68
N GLU A 294 -18.94 -26.74 15.57
CA GLU A 294 -20.39 -26.95 15.51
C GLU A 294 -21.01 -26.31 14.26
N ARG A 295 -20.60 -25.09 13.88
CA ARG A 295 -21.05 -24.43 12.64
C ARG A 295 -20.64 -25.21 11.39
N ILE A 296 -19.37 -25.65 11.31
CA ILE A 296 -18.88 -26.45 10.18
C ILE A 296 -19.61 -27.80 10.10
N GLN A 297 -19.86 -28.46 11.23
CA GLN A 297 -20.60 -29.70 11.27
C GLN A 297 -22.07 -29.53 10.83
N ALA A 298 -22.73 -28.45 11.30
CA ALA A 298 -24.08 -28.12 10.87
C ALA A 298 -24.15 -27.84 9.35
N LEU A 299 -23.20 -27.10 8.83
CA LEU A 299 -23.09 -26.82 7.41
C LEU A 299 -22.85 -28.10 6.59
N LEU A 300 -21.94 -28.97 7.03
CA LEU A 300 -21.71 -30.26 6.36
C LEU A 300 -22.95 -31.14 6.38
N HIS A 301 -23.69 -31.14 7.47
CA HIS A 301 -24.93 -31.91 7.59
C HIS A 301 -26.01 -31.43 6.60
N GLU A 302 -26.16 -30.11 6.43
CA GLU A 302 -27.05 -29.56 5.41
C GLU A 302 -26.60 -29.92 3.99
N LEU A 303 -25.28 -29.87 3.71
CA LEU A 303 -24.73 -30.26 2.40
C LEU A 303 -24.92 -31.74 2.10
N GLU A 304 -24.76 -32.61 3.10
CA GLU A 304 -24.97 -34.06 2.93
C GLU A 304 -26.44 -34.38 2.65
N GLN A 305 -27.38 -33.60 3.19
CA GLN A 305 -28.83 -33.78 2.95
C GLN A 305 -29.26 -33.22 1.58
N ASN A 306 -28.50 -32.31 1.01
CA ASN A 306 -28.80 -31.63 -0.25
C ASN A 306 -27.73 -31.91 -1.32
N PRO A 307 -27.72 -33.11 -1.95
CA PRO A 307 -26.68 -33.50 -2.92
C PRO A 307 -26.67 -32.65 -4.21
N ASP A 308 -27.68 -31.79 -4.39
CA ASP A 308 -27.75 -30.86 -5.53
C ASP A 308 -26.98 -29.56 -5.32
N ILE A 309 -26.34 -29.41 -4.17
CA ILE A 309 -25.53 -28.24 -3.84
C ILE A 309 -24.06 -28.52 -4.19
N ILE A 310 -23.43 -27.56 -4.85
CA ILE A 310 -21.99 -27.50 -5.10
C ILE A 310 -21.46 -26.28 -4.32
N VAL A 311 -20.47 -26.50 -3.47
CA VAL A 311 -19.86 -25.42 -2.68
C VAL A 311 -18.65 -24.86 -3.43
N PHE A 312 -18.62 -23.57 -3.64
CA PHE A 312 -17.44 -22.84 -4.09
C PHE A 312 -16.73 -22.21 -2.90
N ILE A 313 -15.46 -22.53 -2.72
CA ILE A 313 -14.62 -21.98 -1.64
C ILE A 313 -13.47 -21.25 -2.26
N ASP A 314 -13.53 -19.93 -2.14
CA ASP A 314 -12.41 -19.08 -2.53
C ASP A 314 -11.34 -19.15 -1.43
N GLU A 315 -10.09 -19.05 -1.83
CA GLU A 315 -8.94 -19.20 -0.91
C GLU A 315 -9.03 -20.47 -0.05
N ILE A 316 -9.28 -21.62 -0.70
CA ILE A 316 -9.51 -22.91 0.00
C ILE A 316 -8.38 -23.31 0.97
N HIS A 317 -7.18 -22.73 0.79
CA HIS A 317 -6.05 -22.93 1.70
C HIS A 317 -6.35 -22.40 3.13
N THR A 318 -7.27 -21.42 3.27
CA THR A 318 -7.68 -20.87 4.57
C THR A 318 -8.39 -21.89 5.46
N ILE A 319 -8.95 -22.95 4.89
CA ILE A 319 -9.55 -24.06 5.63
C ILE A 319 -8.50 -24.82 6.43
N ILE A 320 -7.26 -24.86 5.92
CA ILE A 320 -6.12 -25.49 6.57
C ILE A 320 -5.50 -24.46 7.49
N GLY A 321 -5.70 -24.57 8.79
CA GLY A 321 -5.23 -23.60 9.78
C GLY A 321 -6.33 -22.72 10.39
N ALA A 322 -7.54 -22.72 9.84
CA ALA A 322 -8.66 -22.03 10.47
C ALA A 322 -9.00 -22.69 11.82
N GLY A 323 -8.71 -21.98 12.90
CA GLY A 323 -8.92 -22.45 14.28
C GLY A 323 -7.70 -23.07 14.96
N SER A 324 -6.51 -23.05 14.37
CA SER A 324 -5.33 -23.77 14.89
C SER A 324 -4.47 -22.95 15.86
N THR A 325 -4.47 -23.36 17.11
CA THR A 325 -3.26 -23.42 17.95
C THR A 325 -2.55 -24.76 17.71
N PRO A 326 -1.22 -24.88 17.88
CA PRO A 326 -0.50 -26.14 17.65
C PRO A 326 -1.12 -27.30 18.40
N GLY A 327 -1.64 -28.32 17.67
CA GLY A 327 -2.32 -29.49 18.22
C GLY A 327 -3.85 -29.53 18.07
N SER A 328 -4.49 -28.63 17.33
CA SER A 328 -5.94 -28.53 17.15
C SER A 328 -6.44 -29.18 15.85
N MET A 329 -7.71 -29.60 15.80
CA MET A 329 -8.35 -30.06 14.56
C MET A 329 -8.73 -28.86 13.67
N ASP A 330 -8.21 -28.80 12.46
CA ASP A 330 -8.52 -27.77 11.46
C ASP A 330 -9.87 -28.07 10.80
N ALA A 331 -10.54 -27.05 10.24
CA ALA A 331 -11.74 -27.21 9.44
C ALA A 331 -11.56 -28.25 8.33
N ALA A 332 -10.35 -28.31 7.75
CA ALA A 332 -9.98 -29.34 6.78
C ALA A 332 -10.20 -30.76 7.31
N ASN A 333 -9.83 -31.06 8.55
CA ASN A 333 -9.99 -32.40 9.16
C ASN A 333 -11.46 -32.78 9.33
N ILE A 334 -12.33 -31.82 9.59
CA ILE A 334 -13.79 -32.03 9.71
C ILE A 334 -14.40 -32.29 8.32
N MET A 335 -13.92 -31.59 7.27
CA MET A 335 -14.45 -31.73 5.91
C MET A 335 -13.89 -32.95 5.16
N LYS A 336 -12.69 -33.45 5.51
CA LYS A 336 -12.04 -34.59 4.84
C LYS A 336 -12.94 -35.85 4.72
N PRO A 337 -13.71 -36.30 5.74
CA PRO A 337 -14.56 -37.47 5.61
C PRO A 337 -15.69 -37.28 4.59
N ALA A 338 -16.32 -36.11 4.56
CA ALA A 338 -17.42 -35.78 3.65
C ALA A 338 -16.93 -35.72 2.18
N LEU A 339 -15.79 -35.03 1.93
CA LEU A 339 -15.13 -34.99 0.63
C LEU A 339 -14.62 -36.37 0.21
N ALA A 340 -14.14 -37.18 1.16
CA ALA A 340 -13.66 -38.53 0.90
C ALA A 340 -14.75 -39.49 0.40
N ARG A 341 -15.91 -39.38 0.99
CA ARG A 341 -17.08 -40.22 0.65
C ARG A 341 -17.78 -39.73 -0.63
N GLY A 342 -17.46 -38.51 -1.10
CA GLY A 342 -18.14 -37.88 -2.24
C GLY A 342 -19.54 -37.40 -1.92
N LEU A 343 -19.84 -37.17 -0.64
CA LEU A 343 -21.13 -36.67 -0.15
C LEU A 343 -21.29 -35.16 -0.44
N VAL A 344 -20.18 -34.45 -0.50
CA VAL A 344 -20.12 -33.02 -0.80
C VAL A 344 -19.30 -32.80 -2.06
N GLN A 345 -19.82 -32.02 -2.98
CA GLN A 345 -19.08 -31.51 -4.15
C GLN A 345 -18.56 -30.12 -3.88
N CYS A 346 -17.26 -29.90 -4.12
CA CYS A 346 -16.59 -28.64 -3.84
C CYS A 346 -15.76 -28.19 -5.04
N ILE A 347 -15.83 -26.89 -5.35
CA ILE A 347 -14.91 -26.17 -6.24
C ILE A 347 -14.03 -25.34 -5.35
N GLY A 348 -12.72 -25.59 -5.33
CA GLY A 348 -11.76 -24.74 -4.58
C GLY A 348 -11.04 -23.78 -5.51
N ALA A 349 -10.66 -22.62 -4.99
CA ALA A 349 -9.76 -21.69 -5.67
C ALA A 349 -8.58 -21.34 -4.76
N THR A 350 -7.35 -21.27 -5.31
CA THR A 350 -6.14 -20.93 -4.55
C THR A 350 -5.02 -20.46 -5.49
N THR A 351 -3.93 -19.97 -4.93
CA THR A 351 -2.70 -19.71 -5.68
C THR A 351 -1.82 -20.95 -5.75
N LEU A 352 -0.82 -20.95 -6.63
CA LEU A 352 0.10 -22.08 -6.77
C LEU A 352 0.95 -22.29 -5.51
N ASP A 353 1.41 -21.22 -4.90
CA ASP A 353 2.25 -21.26 -3.70
C ASP A 353 1.47 -21.77 -2.48
N GLU A 354 0.24 -21.28 -2.30
CA GLU A 354 -0.64 -21.74 -1.24
C GLU A 354 -1.08 -23.18 -1.44
N TYR A 355 -1.32 -23.58 -2.71
CA TYR A 355 -1.60 -24.97 -3.05
C TYR A 355 -0.46 -25.88 -2.60
N ARG A 356 0.80 -25.56 -2.94
CA ARG A 356 1.99 -26.31 -2.57
C ARG A 356 2.20 -26.36 -1.06
N ASN A 357 1.99 -25.21 -0.41
CA ASN A 357 2.26 -25.07 1.02
C ASN A 357 1.22 -25.74 1.92
N SER A 358 -0.03 -25.79 1.48
CA SER A 358 -1.16 -26.22 2.30
C SER A 358 -1.76 -27.54 1.79
N ILE A 359 -2.25 -27.61 0.56
CA ILE A 359 -3.05 -28.74 0.05
C ILE A 359 -2.18 -29.90 -0.41
N GLU A 360 -1.08 -29.64 -1.11
CA GLU A 360 -0.18 -30.69 -1.63
C GLU A 360 0.56 -31.43 -0.52
N LYS A 361 0.84 -30.77 0.62
CA LYS A 361 1.39 -31.40 1.80
C LYS A 361 0.43 -32.36 2.50
N ASP A 362 -0.87 -32.16 2.31
CA ASP A 362 -1.91 -33.03 2.84
C ASP A 362 -2.37 -34.05 1.78
N GLY A 363 -1.71 -35.21 1.74
CA GLY A 363 -2.00 -36.23 0.74
C GLY A 363 -3.44 -36.79 0.78
N ALA A 364 -4.22 -36.51 1.86
CA ALA A 364 -5.62 -36.90 1.92
C ALA A 364 -6.49 -35.91 1.13
N LEU A 365 -6.21 -34.63 1.19
CA LEU A 365 -6.87 -33.61 0.39
C LEU A 365 -6.44 -33.65 -1.07
N GLU A 366 -5.14 -33.75 -1.35
CA GLU A 366 -4.61 -33.82 -2.72
C GLU A 366 -5.29 -34.90 -3.56
N ARG A 367 -5.52 -36.08 -2.98
CA ARG A 367 -6.18 -37.22 -3.67
C ARG A 367 -7.65 -36.94 -3.98
N ARG A 368 -8.27 -35.91 -3.40
CA ARG A 368 -9.70 -35.61 -3.55
C ARG A 368 -9.96 -34.50 -4.57
N PHE A 369 -8.98 -33.62 -4.75
CA PHE A 369 -9.08 -32.53 -5.71
C PHE A 369 -8.41 -32.86 -7.04
N GLN A 370 -9.00 -32.34 -8.13
CA GLN A 370 -8.41 -32.39 -9.47
C GLN A 370 -7.95 -30.97 -9.85
N ARG A 371 -6.68 -30.83 -10.14
CA ARG A 371 -6.07 -29.55 -10.51
C ARG A 371 -6.60 -29.04 -11.86
N VAL A 372 -6.92 -27.75 -11.90
CA VAL A 372 -7.21 -26.96 -13.10
C VAL A 372 -6.36 -25.71 -13.03
N MET A 373 -5.37 -25.62 -13.91
CA MET A 373 -4.48 -24.46 -13.99
C MET A 373 -5.21 -23.35 -14.75
N ILE A 374 -5.15 -22.14 -14.19
CA ILE A 374 -5.76 -20.95 -14.77
C ILE A 374 -4.64 -19.99 -15.11
N GLU A 375 -4.46 -19.75 -16.39
CA GLU A 375 -3.47 -18.82 -16.91
C GLU A 375 -4.03 -17.39 -16.98
N PRO A 376 -3.17 -16.35 -16.86
CA PRO A 376 -3.59 -14.97 -17.12
C PRO A 376 -4.19 -14.82 -18.52
N SER A 377 -5.20 -13.97 -18.65
CA SER A 377 -5.78 -13.64 -19.96
C SER A 377 -4.77 -12.86 -20.81
N THR A 378 -4.84 -13.03 -22.11
CA THR A 378 -4.07 -12.23 -23.07
C THR A 378 -4.60 -10.79 -23.14
N GLU A 379 -3.83 -9.87 -23.67
CA GLU A 379 -4.26 -8.47 -23.86
C GLU A 379 -5.54 -8.38 -24.73
N ALA A 380 -5.62 -9.20 -25.79
CA ALA A 380 -6.79 -9.24 -26.66
C ALA A 380 -8.04 -9.76 -25.94
N GLU A 381 -7.92 -10.87 -25.21
CA GLU A 381 -9.03 -11.41 -24.40
C GLU A 381 -9.44 -10.42 -23.28
N THR A 382 -8.48 -9.73 -22.67
CA THR A 382 -8.75 -8.72 -21.66
C THR A 382 -9.54 -7.54 -22.24
N LEU A 383 -9.17 -7.07 -23.43
CA LEU A 383 -9.91 -6.01 -24.13
C LEU A 383 -11.36 -6.43 -24.42
N ASP A 384 -11.56 -7.67 -24.87
CA ASP A 384 -12.90 -8.20 -25.09
C ASP A 384 -13.70 -8.29 -23.79
N ILE A 385 -13.07 -8.66 -22.69
CA ILE A 385 -13.70 -8.64 -21.35
C ILE A 385 -14.13 -7.22 -20.99
N LEU A 386 -13.23 -6.22 -21.08
CA LEU A 386 -13.53 -4.82 -20.76
C LEU A 386 -14.70 -4.28 -21.61
N LYS A 387 -14.72 -4.55 -22.92
CA LYS A 387 -15.81 -4.13 -23.81
C LYS A 387 -17.17 -4.68 -23.40
N ASN A 388 -17.21 -5.89 -22.86
CA ASN A 388 -18.46 -6.52 -22.45
C ASN A 388 -18.95 -6.13 -21.05
N ILE A 389 -18.05 -5.73 -20.15
CA ILE A 389 -18.43 -5.23 -18.82
C ILE A 389 -18.63 -3.70 -18.79
N LYS A 390 -18.18 -3.01 -19.87
CA LYS A 390 -18.19 -1.55 -20.03
C LYS A 390 -19.50 -0.91 -19.57
N GLU A 391 -20.64 -1.38 -20.10
CA GLU A 391 -21.97 -0.77 -19.84
C GLU A 391 -22.30 -0.69 -18.34
N ARG A 392 -21.94 -1.72 -17.57
CA ARG A 392 -22.20 -1.75 -16.12
C ARG A 392 -21.36 -0.73 -15.36
N TYR A 393 -20.10 -0.55 -15.76
CA TYR A 393 -19.23 0.45 -15.14
C TYR A 393 -19.61 1.86 -15.58
N GLU A 394 -20.06 2.04 -16.82
CA GLU A 394 -20.63 3.31 -17.31
C GLU A 394 -21.89 3.71 -16.52
N ASP A 395 -22.76 2.76 -16.23
CA ASP A 395 -23.97 2.98 -15.43
C ASP A 395 -23.64 3.26 -13.95
N TYR A 396 -22.63 2.57 -13.40
CA TYR A 396 -22.25 2.71 -12.00
C TYR A 396 -21.55 4.05 -11.71
N HIS A 397 -20.64 4.47 -12.61
CA HIS A 397 -19.85 5.69 -12.44
C HIS A 397 -20.46 6.90 -13.15
N HIS A 398 -21.58 6.76 -13.85
CA HIS A 398 -22.20 7.82 -14.66
C HIS A 398 -21.22 8.44 -15.69
N VAL A 399 -20.32 7.64 -16.27
CA VAL A 399 -19.34 8.06 -17.27
C VAL A 399 -19.51 7.28 -18.58
N ARG A 400 -18.77 7.65 -19.61
CA ARG A 400 -18.71 6.95 -20.89
C ARG A 400 -17.25 6.65 -21.24
N TYR A 401 -16.92 5.38 -21.44
CA TYR A 401 -15.56 5.00 -21.86
C TYR A 401 -15.43 5.01 -23.38
N THR A 402 -14.39 5.64 -23.91
CA THR A 402 -14.01 5.50 -25.32
C THR A 402 -13.31 4.17 -25.55
N ASP A 403 -13.31 3.68 -26.80
CA ASP A 403 -12.62 2.44 -27.13
C ASP A 403 -11.10 2.61 -26.96
N GLU A 404 -10.57 3.79 -27.26
CA GLU A 404 -9.17 4.16 -27.00
C GLU A 404 -8.82 4.12 -25.51
N ALA A 405 -9.73 4.55 -24.63
CA ALA A 405 -9.52 4.46 -23.18
C ALA A 405 -9.46 3.01 -22.71
N LEU A 406 -10.32 2.12 -23.22
CA LEU A 406 -10.28 0.69 -22.88
C LEU A 406 -9.00 0.02 -23.40
N GLU A 407 -8.56 0.34 -24.60
CA GLU A 407 -7.28 -0.11 -25.12
C GLU A 407 -6.10 0.40 -24.28
N ALA A 408 -6.17 1.65 -23.83
CA ALA A 408 -5.18 2.24 -22.93
C ALA A 408 -5.17 1.54 -21.58
N CYS A 409 -6.34 1.19 -20.98
CA CYS A 409 -6.41 0.42 -19.75
C CYS A 409 -5.63 -0.90 -19.87
N VAL A 410 -5.80 -1.64 -20.97
CA VAL A 410 -5.08 -2.90 -21.18
C VAL A 410 -3.60 -2.66 -21.42
N LYS A 411 -3.26 -1.80 -22.39
CA LYS A 411 -1.88 -1.56 -22.82
C LYS A 411 -1.01 -0.95 -21.73
N LEU A 412 -1.53 0.07 -21.03
CA LEU A 412 -0.75 0.76 -19.99
C LEU A 412 -0.61 -0.10 -18.74
N THR A 413 -1.67 -0.79 -18.29
CA THR A 413 -1.53 -1.71 -17.15
C THR A 413 -0.68 -2.93 -17.48
N GLY A 414 -0.77 -3.45 -18.72
CA GLY A 414 0.11 -4.50 -19.23
C GLY A 414 1.58 -4.13 -19.08
N ARG A 415 1.89 -2.90 -19.42
CA ARG A 415 3.25 -2.38 -19.44
C ARG A 415 3.76 -1.90 -18.08
N TYR A 416 2.93 -1.22 -17.29
CA TYR A 416 3.37 -0.48 -16.11
C TYR A 416 2.97 -1.13 -14.77
N VAL A 417 2.00 -2.03 -14.75
CA VAL A 417 1.55 -2.75 -13.55
C VAL A 417 1.93 -4.22 -13.64
N SER A 418 3.02 -4.61 -13.00
CA SER A 418 3.56 -5.97 -13.03
C SER A 418 3.12 -6.86 -11.87
N GLU A 419 2.62 -6.28 -10.79
CA GLU A 419 2.29 -7.02 -9.55
C GLU A 419 0.99 -7.84 -9.64
N ARG A 420 0.14 -7.55 -10.61
CA ARG A 420 -1.15 -8.21 -10.79
C ARG A 420 -1.28 -8.81 -12.19
N ALA A 421 -2.08 -9.88 -12.28
CA ALA A 421 -2.34 -10.54 -13.55
C ALA A 421 -3.54 -9.91 -14.30
N PHE A 422 -3.61 -10.14 -15.60
CA PHE A 422 -4.82 -9.89 -16.37
C PHE A 422 -5.90 -10.94 -16.07
N PRO A 423 -7.21 -10.54 -16.09
CA PRO A 423 -7.76 -9.24 -16.49
C PRO A 423 -7.86 -8.20 -15.34
N ASP A 424 -7.65 -8.59 -14.09
CA ASP A 424 -7.93 -7.82 -12.87
C ASP A 424 -7.32 -6.42 -12.90
N LYS A 425 -6.03 -6.30 -13.20
CA LYS A 425 -5.35 -5.00 -13.24
C LYS A 425 -5.93 -4.01 -14.28
N ALA A 426 -6.51 -4.50 -15.38
CA ALA A 426 -7.14 -3.66 -16.38
C ALA A 426 -8.56 -3.26 -15.98
N ILE A 427 -9.27 -4.15 -15.28
CA ILE A 427 -10.59 -3.89 -14.70
C ILE A 427 -10.44 -2.85 -13.57
N ASP A 428 -9.47 -3.02 -12.67
CA ASP A 428 -9.19 -2.06 -11.60
C ASP A 428 -8.89 -0.66 -12.17
N ALA A 429 -8.05 -0.58 -13.22
CA ALA A 429 -7.75 0.68 -13.86
C ALA A 429 -8.99 1.35 -14.46
N MET A 430 -9.86 0.57 -15.12
CA MET A 430 -11.12 1.06 -15.67
C MET A 430 -12.05 1.58 -14.55
N ASP A 431 -12.19 0.84 -13.46
CA ASP A 431 -13.01 1.20 -12.30
C ASP A 431 -12.51 2.49 -11.63
N GLU A 432 -11.20 2.57 -11.37
CA GLU A 432 -10.58 3.74 -10.74
C GLU A 432 -10.64 4.99 -11.63
N VAL A 433 -10.48 4.84 -12.95
CA VAL A 433 -10.60 5.97 -13.89
C VAL A 433 -12.03 6.48 -13.92
N GLY A 434 -13.03 5.59 -14.00
CA GLY A 434 -14.45 5.99 -13.98
C GLY A 434 -14.82 6.76 -12.73
N SER A 435 -14.41 6.24 -11.57
CA SER A 435 -14.63 6.90 -10.28
C SER A 435 -13.95 8.28 -10.23
N LYS A 436 -12.70 8.38 -10.70
CA LYS A 436 -11.95 9.64 -10.68
C LYS A 436 -12.55 10.70 -11.58
N VAL A 437 -12.95 10.34 -12.80
CA VAL A 437 -13.58 11.27 -13.76
C VAL A 437 -14.92 11.74 -13.22
N HIS A 438 -15.73 10.85 -12.68
CA HIS A 438 -17.00 11.22 -12.04
C HIS A 438 -16.77 12.24 -10.89
N LEU A 439 -15.85 11.94 -9.95
CA LEU A 439 -15.55 12.83 -8.82
C LEU A 439 -14.96 14.19 -9.22
N GLN A 440 -14.20 14.25 -10.31
CA GLN A 440 -13.64 15.51 -10.81
C GLN A 440 -14.68 16.45 -11.42
N HIS A 441 -15.74 15.88 -11.99
CA HIS A 441 -16.78 16.65 -12.68
C HIS A 441 -18.06 16.81 -11.85
N ALA A 442 -18.22 16.05 -10.77
CA ALA A 442 -19.30 16.23 -9.79
C ALA A 442 -19.13 17.54 -9.00
N VAL A 443 -19.25 18.67 -9.69
CA VAL A 443 -19.19 19.99 -9.05
C VAL A 443 -20.56 20.27 -8.43
N ILE A 444 -20.57 20.37 -7.10
CA ILE A 444 -21.79 20.75 -6.36
C ILE A 444 -22.20 22.16 -6.82
N PRO A 445 -23.43 22.33 -7.31
CA PRO A 445 -23.91 23.65 -7.75
C PRO A 445 -23.77 24.70 -6.64
N PRO A 446 -23.33 25.93 -6.97
CA PRO A 446 -23.19 27.00 -5.99
C PRO A 446 -24.49 27.28 -5.20
N SER A 447 -25.63 27.04 -5.80
CA SER A 447 -26.98 27.19 -5.16
C SER A 447 -27.17 26.24 -3.99
N ILE A 448 -26.65 25.02 -4.06
CA ILE A 448 -26.71 24.03 -2.97
C ILE A 448 -25.76 24.46 -1.85
N ILE A 449 -24.55 24.87 -2.17
CA ILE A 449 -23.54 25.32 -1.19
C ILE A 449 -24.05 26.59 -0.44
N GLU A 450 -24.69 27.50 -1.12
CA GLU A 450 -25.26 28.71 -0.50
C GLU A 450 -26.39 28.36 0.47
N LYS A 451 -27.28 27.44 0.06
CA LYS A 451 -28.40 26.98 0.91
C LYS A 451 -27.92 26.18 2.12
N GLU A 452 -26.89 25.35 1.98
CA GLU A 452 -26.27 24.65 3.10
C GLU A 452 -25.64 25.62 4.12
N LYS A 453 -24.99 26.69 3.64
CA LYS A 453 -24.48 27.76 4.52
C LYS A 453 -25.58 28.51 5.21
N GLU A 454 -26.70 28.82 4.51
CA GLU A 454 -27.87 29.46 5.09
C GLU A 454 -28.50 28.56 6.17
N LEU A 455 -28.63 27.27 5.91
CA LEU A 455 -29.13 26.27 6.86
C LEU A 455 -28.26 26.19 8.12
N ALA A 456 -26.92 26.11 7.95
CA ALA A 456 -25.97 26.09 9.06
C ALA A 456 -26.07 27.36 9.92
N ASN A 457 -26.25 28.53 9.30
CA ASN A 457 -26.41 29.80 10.02
C ASN A 457 -27.73 29.84 10.79
N ILE A 458 -28.84 29.41 10.19
CA ILE A 458 -30.14 29.35 10.85
C ILE A 458 -30.13 28.35 12.01
N HIS A 459 -29.44 27.21 11.84
CA HIS A 459 -29.25 26.25 12.91
C HIS A 459 -28.53 26.86 14.12
N GLN A 460 -27.48 27.66 13.89
CA GLN A 460 -26.75 28.36 14.95
C GLN A 460 -27.67 29.42 15.63
N LEU A 461 -28.43 30.20 14.86
CA LEU A 461 -29.34 31.18 15.39
C LEU A 461 -30.50 30.55 16.22
N LYS A 462 -30.98 29.39 15.80
CA LYS A 462 -31.97 28.60 16.56
C LYS A 462 -31.41 28.16 17.91
N ILE A 463 -30.17 27.67 17.95
CA ILE A 463 -29.50 27.28 19.22
C ILE A 463 -29.33 28.50 20.12
N ALA A 464 -28.84 29.63 19.60
CA ALA A 464 -28.66 30.86 20.37
C ALA A 464 -29.97 31.39 20.94
N ALA A 465 -31.07 31.39 20.15
CA ALA A 465 -32.39 31.79 20.61
C ALA A 465 -32.98 30.84 21.68
N ALA A 466 -32.63 29.55 21.60
CA ALA A 466 -33.05 28.57 22.61
C ALA A 466 -32.27 28.76 23.92
N ASP A 467 -30.98 29.06 23.85
CA ASP A 467 -30.15 29.37 25.03
C ASP A 467 -30.57 30.66 25.73
N ASP A 468 -31.04 31.66 24.95
CA ASP A 468 -31.61 32.91 25.44
C ASP A 468 -33.08 32.77 25.95
N GLN A 469 -33.62 31.55 25.98
CA GLN A 469 -34.99 31.19 26.39
C GLN A 469 -36.09 31.90 25.56
N ASN A 470 -35.78 32.37 24.36
CA ASN A 470 -36.72 33.00 23.44
C ASN A 470 -37.36 31.97 22.51
N PHE A 471 -38.27 31.17 23.04
CA PHE A 471 -38.88 30.04 22.34
C PHE A 471 -39.74 30.43 21.14
N GLU A 472 -40.31 31.66 21.09
CA GLU A 472 -41.04 32.13 19.90
C GLU A 472 -40.10 32.34 18.70
N VAL A 473 -38.94 32.95 18.94
CA VAL A 473 -37.92 33.12 17.88
C VAL A 473 -37.30 31.82 17.50
N ALA A 474 -37.02 30.93 18.44
CA ALA A 474 -36.50 29.59 18.16
C ALA A 474 -37.48 28.75 17.32
N ALA A 475 -38.81 28.90 17.52
CA ALA A 475 -39.83 28.26 16.70
C ALA A 475 -39.81 28.77 15.23
N THR A 476 -39.69 30.09 15.03
CA THR A 476 -39.60 30.66 13.67
C THR A 476 -38.34 30.20 12.93
N TYR A 477 -37.18 30.07 13.61
CA TYR A 477 -35.97 29.48 13.01
C TYR A 477 -36.13 28.02 12.69
N ARG A 478 -36.83 27.23 13.50
CA ARG A 478 -37.14 25.83 13.24
C ARG A 478 -37.98 25.66 11.97
N ASP A 479 -39.04 26.50 11.80
CA ASP A 479 -39.89 26.45 10.62
C ASP A 479 -39.10 26.83 9.36
N ARG A 480 -38.17 27.79 9.47
CA ARG A 480 -37.29 28.16 8.36
C ARG A 480 -36.24 27.07 8.06
N GLU A 481 -35.71 26.40 9.07
CA GLU A 481 -34.82 25.23 8.93
C GLU A 481 -35.53 24.11 8.15
N THR A 482 -36.73 23.72 8.55
CA THR A 482 -37.53 22.69 7.87
C THR A 482 -37.85 23.08 6.41
N GLN A 483 -38.13 24.36 6.15
CA GLN A 483 -38.33 24.84 4.80
C GLN A 483 -37.06 24.72 3.96
N LEU A 484 -35.90 25.15 4.47
CA LEU A 484 -34.63 25.05 3.78
C LEU A 484 -34.19 23.60 3.54
N GLU A 485 -34.45 22.69 4.49
CA GLU A 485 -34.22 21.26 4.29
C GLU A 485 -35.04 20.69 3.14
N SER A 486 -36.32 21.12 3.04
CA SER A 486 -37.18 20.71 1.94
C SER A 486 -36.71 21.29 0.59
N GLU A 487 -36.26 22.54 0.55
CA GLU A 487 -35.69 23.17 -0.64
C GLU A 487 -34.39 22.51 -1.06
N LEU A 488 -33.51 22.21 -0.11
CA LEU A 488 -32.25 21.48 -0.35
C LEU A 488 -32.52 20.09 -0.91
N LYS A 489 -33.51 19.38 -0.38
CA LYS A 489 -33.87 18.08 -0.88
C LYS A 489 -34.31 18.13 -2.34
N VAL A 490 -35.15 19.09 -2.71
CA VAL A 490 -35.61 19.29 -4.10
C VAL A 490 -34.41 19.63 -5.01
N LEU A 491 -33.52 20.54 -4.59
CA LEU A 491 -32.36 20.92 -5.35
C LEU A 491 -31.36 19.75 -5.52
N ASN A 492 -31.19 18.93 -4.48
CA ASN A 492 -30.37 17.72 -4.57
C ASN A 492 -30.99 16.66 -5.50
N ASP A 493 -32.32 16.47 -5.43
CA ASP A 493 -33.01 15.53 -6.32
C ASP A 493 -32.93 16.02 -7.79
N GLU A 494 -33.07 17.33 -8.04
CA GLU A 494 -32.88 17.95 -9.35
C GLU A 494 -31.43 17.85 -9.85
N TRP A 495 -30.44 18.03 -8.99
CA TRP A 495 -29.03 17.89 -9.32
C TRP A 495 -28.69 16.46 -9.70
N VAL A 496 -29.09 15.48 -8.90
CA VAL A 496 -28.93 14.07 -9.21
C VAL A 496 -29.60 13.69 -10.52
N ALA A 497 -30.80 14.19 -10.78
CA ALA A 497 -31.51 13.94 -12.04
C ALA A 497 -30.87 14.63 -13.25
N SER A 498 -30.20 15.78 -13.06
CA SER A 498 -29.48 16.47 -14.14
C SER A 498 -28.10 15.81 -14.45
N ASP A 499 -27.46 15.20 -13.45
CA ASP A 499 -26.19 14.50 -13.60
C ASP A 499 -26.35 13.21 -14.41
N ASP A 500 -27.52 12.58 -14.34
CA ASP A 500 -27.86 11.37 -15.13
C ASP A 500 -27.96 11.65 -16.65
N GLY A 501 -28.04 12.93 -17.05
CA GLY A 501 -28.17 13.38 -18.46
C GLY A 501 -26.84 13.74 -19.15
N GLN A 502 -25.73 13.97 -18.44
CA GLN A 502 -24.44 14.38 -18.98
C GLN A 502 -23.32 13.44 -18.49
N ARG A 503 -23.23 12.26 -19.14
CA ARG A 503 -22.13 11.31 -18.85
C ARG A 503 -20.83 11.85 -19.43
N GLU A 504 -19.88 12.14 -18.57
CA GLU A 504 -18.53 12.55 -18.94
C GLU A 504 -17.77 11.44 -19.65
N THR A 505 -16.94 11.84 -20.61
CA THR A 505 -16.23 10.89 -21.45
C THR A 505 -14.82 10.63 -20.90
N VAL A 506 -14.53 9.38 -20.58
CA VAL A 506 -13.21 8.93 -20.16
C VAL A 506 -12.28 8.82 -21.38
N THR A 507 -11.14 9.48 -21.30
CA THR A 507 -10.13 9.54 -22.36
C THR A 507 -8.87 8.73 -22.03
N GLU A 508 -8.00 8.49 -23.02
CA GLU A 508 -6.68 7.88 -22.82
C GLU A 508 -5.84 8.66 -21.82
N ALA A 509 -5.96 10.00 -21.78
CA ALA A 509 -5.22 10.84 -20.83
C ALA A 509 -5.64 10.59 -19.37
N ASP A 510 -6.92 10.35 -19.13
CA ASP A 510 -7.43 10.04 -17.80
C ASP A 510 -6.91 8.68 -17.32
N VAL A 511 -6.90 7.70 -18.22
CA VAL A 511 -6.29 6.37 -17.97
C VAL A 511 -4.80 6.51 -17.64
N ALA A 512 -4.06 7.30 -18.41
CA ALA A 512 -2.64 7.53 -18.15
C ALA A 512 -2.41 8.16 -16.77
N ASN A 513 -3.29 9.08 -16.35
CA ASN A 513 -3.25 9.68 -15.01
C ASN A 513 -3.45 8.66 -13.88
N VAL A 514 -4.39 7.74 -14.06
CA VAL A 514 -4.65 6.70 -13.05
C VAL A 514 -3.53 5.67 -13.02
N VAL A 515 -3.11 5.17 -14.17
CA VAL A 515 -1.99 4.21 -14.24
C VAL A 515 -0.70 4.82 -13.68
N SER A 516 -0.52 6.14 -13.79
CA SER A 516 0.58 6.85 -13.13
C SER A 516 0.51 6.75 -11.60
N ILE A 517 -0.67 6.89 -11.02
CA ILE A 517 -0.87 6.75 -9.58
C ILE A 517 -0.63 5.30 -9.16
N MET A 518 -1.19 4.33 -9.88
CA MET A 518 -1.05 2.90 -9.60
C MET A 518 0.41 2.42 -9.67
N SER A 519 1.17 2.92 -10.67
CA SER A 519 2.55 2.48 -10.92
C SER A 519 3.62 3.34 -10.27
N GLY A 520 3.27 4.55 -9.80
CA GLY A 520 4.21 5.56 -9.31
C GLY A 520 5.06 6.23 -10.40
N ILE A 521 4.72 6.05 -11.68
CA ILE A 521 5.43 6.64 -12.82
C ILE A 521 4.76 7.97 -13.21
N PRO A 522 5.50 9.08 -13.37
CA PRO A 522 4.91 10.37 -13.71
C PRO A 522 4.09 10.37 -15.00
N VAL A 523 2.91 10.99 -14.99
CA VAL A 523 1.95 11.05 -16.12
C VAL A 523 2.58 11.54 -17.40
N GLN A 524 3.42 12.57 -17.34
CA GLN A 524 4.11 13.14 -18.49
C GLN A 524 4.95 12.11 -19.26
N ARG A 525 5.40 11.05 -18.57
CA ARG A 525 6.18 9.96 -19.17
C ARG A 525 5.30 8.90 -19.82
N ILE A 526 4.07 8.76 -19.35
CA ILE A 526 3.10 7.81 -19.93
C ILE A 526 2.45 8.43 -21.18
N SER A 527 2.18 9.75 -21.15
CA SER A 527 1.49 10.47 -22.23
C SER A 527 2.41 11.03 -23.32
N GLU A 528 3.66 11.40 -22.98
CA GLU A 528 4.64 11.84 -24.00
C GLU A 528 5.01 10.65 -24.90
N SER A 529 5.03 10.90 -26.21
CA SER A 529 5.57 9.91 -27.13
C SER A 529 7.00 9.60 -26.72
N GLU A 530 7.29 8.36 -26.34
CA GLU A 530 8.64 7.90 -25.93
C GLU A 530 9.72 8.36 -26.92
N SER A 531 9.34 8.46 -28.19
CA SER A 531 10.22 8.92 -29.27
C SER A 531 10.79 10.31 -29.03
N TYR A 532 10.03 11.24 -28.44
CA TYR A 532 10.50 12.60 -28.16
C TYR A 532 11.51 12.63 -27.00
N VAL A 533 11.21 11.91 -25.91
CA VAL A 533 12.13 11.82 -24.75
C VAL A 533 13.45 11.16 -25.17
N LEU A 534 13.38 10.06 -25.92
CA LEU A 534 14.54 9.31 -26.39
C LEU A 534 15.38 10.09 -27.39
N LYS A 535 14.76 10.93 -28.23
CA LYS A 535 15.47 11.77 -29.21
C LYS A 535 16.33 12.83 -28.52
N ASN A 536 15.82 13.44 -27.45
CA ASN A 536 16.48 14.54 -26.73
C ASN A 536 17.32 14.08 -25.54
N LEU A 537 17.32 12.77 -25.23
CA LEU A 537 18.02 12.21 -24.07
C LEU A 537 19.52 12.52 -24.09
N GLY A 538 20.16 12.42 -25.27
CA GLY A 538 21.58 12.68 -25.44
C GLY A 538 21.95 14.11 -25.09
N ASP A 539 21.23 15.08 -25.61
CA ASP A 539 21.51 16.50 -25.39
C ASP A 539 21.25 16.91 -23.94
N ARG A 540 20.18 16.39 -23.32
CA ARG A 540 19.90 16.61 -21.91
C ARG A 540 20.99 16.01 -21.01
N LEU A 541 21.50 14.83 -21.31
CA LEU A 541 22.61 14.22 -20.55
C LEU A 541 23.89 15.04 -20.70
N LYS A 542 24.23 15.49 -21.92
CA LYS A 542 25.42 16.30 -22.18
C LYS A 542 25.38 17.66 -21.50
N SER A 543 24.22 18.26 -21.29
CA SER A 543 24.07 19.54 -20.57
C SER A 543 24.39 19.42 -19.07
N VAL A 544 24.26 18.21 -18.48
CA VAL A 544 24.45 17.98 -17.05
C VAL A 544 25.78 17.27 -16.74
N VAL A 545 26.16 16.30 -17.58
CA VAL A 545 27.37 15.50 -17.39
C VAL A 545 28.45 15.99 -18.33
N VAL A 546 29.54 16.48 -17.77
CA VAL A 546 30.65 17.14 -18.49
C VAL A 546 31.70 16.11 -18.95
N ALA A 547 32.24 16.33 -20.18
CA ALA A 547 33.40 15.60 -20.75
C ALA A 547 33.24 14.07 -20.85
N GLN A 548 32.02 13.55 -21.04
CA GLN A 548 31.75 12.12 -21.23
C GLN A 548 30.87 11.87 -22.46
N ASP A 549 31.07 12.63 -23.54
CA ASP A 549 30.22 12.60 -24.74
C ASP A 549 30.16 11.23 -25.42
N ASP A 550 31.27 10.51 -25.48
CA ASP A 550 31.38 9.16 -26.06
C ASP A 550 30.59 8.15 -25.22
N ALA A 551 30.72 8.23 -23.90
CA ALA A 551 30.00 7.37 -22.96
C ALA A 551 28.48 7.58 -23.10
N ILE A 552 28.04 8.84 -23.09
CA ILE A 552 26.64 9.24 -23.27
C ILE A 552 26.11 8.73 -24.63
N GLY A 553 26.87 8.93 -25.72
CA GLY A 553 26.47 8.50 -27.06
C GLY A 553 26.25 6.99 -27.19
N LYS A 554 27.08 6.16 -26.52
CA LYS A 554 26.91 4.70 -26.49
C LYS A 554 25.66 4.29 -25.69
N ILE A 555 25.46 4.88 -24.51
CA ILE A 555 24.31 4.59 -23.64
C ILE A 555 23.01 4.91 -24.38
N VAL A 556 22.89 6.11 -24.91
CA VAL A 556 21.70 6.59 -25.61
C VAL A 556 21.38 5.70 -26.81
N ARG A 557 22.36 5.35 -27.64
CA ARG A 557 22.16 4.46 -28.79
C ARG A 557 21.68 3.08 -28.37
N SER A 558 22.22 2.51 -27.31
CA SER A 558 21.81 1.21 -26.80
C SER A 558 20.38 1.23 -26.27
N ILE A 559 20.01 2.26 -25.50
CA ILE A 559 18.64 2.44 -25.00
C ILE A 559 17.64 2.64 -26.16
N GLN A 560 18.01 3.47 -27.15
CA GLN A 560 17.17 3.70 -28.33
C GLN A 560 16.94 2.39 -29.11
N ARG A 561 17.97 1.55 -29.34
CA ARG A 561 17.83 0.24 -29.98
C ARG A 561 16.84 -0.66 -29.28
N ASN A 562 16.89 -0.71 -27.94
CA ASN A 562 15.96 -1.53 -27.14
C ASN A 562 14.52 -1.02 -27.26
N ARG A 563 14.33 0.30 -27.09
CA ARG A 563 12.99 0.90 -27.09
C ARG A 563 12.31 0.89 -28.46
N LEU A 564 13.07 0.82 -29.53
CA LEU A 564 12.55 0.64 -30.89
C LEU A 564 12.21 -0.83 -31.20
N GLY A 565 12.33 -1.74 -30.23
CA GLY A 565 11.99 -3.16 -30.41
C GLY A 565 13.04 -3.96 -31.21
N LEU A 566 14.25 -3.41 -31.42
CA LEU A 566 15.31 -4.08 -32.16
C LEU A 566 16.15 -5.05 -31.30
N LYS A 567 15.85 -5.13 -30.01
CA LYS A 567 16.51 -6.03 -29.07
C LYS A 567 15.49 -7.06 -28.56
N ASP A 568 15.98 -8.21 -28.03
CA ASP A 568 15.14 -9.22 -27.40
C ASP A 568 14.30 -8.63 -26.26
N PRO A 569 12.97 -8.72 -26.28
CA PRO A 569 12.07 -8.16 -25.28
C PRO A 569 12.21 -8.83 -23.91
N ASN A 570 12.82 -10.01 -23.82
CA ASN A 570 13.04 -10.72 -22.56
C ASN A 570 14.27 -10.23 -21.80
N ARG A 571 15.07 -9.34 -22.36
CA ARG A 571 16.29 -8.82 -21.71
C ARG A 571 16.04 -7.45 -21.11
N PRO A 572 16.86 -7.03 -20.09
CA PRO A 572 16.81 -5.67 -19.55
C PRO A 572 16.96 -4.61 -20.65
N ILE A 573 16.45 -3.39 -20.39
CA ILE A 573 16.53 -2.25 -21.34
C ILE A 573 17.97 -2.00 -21.77
N GLY A 574 18.92 -2.05 -20.82
CA GLY A 574 20.33 -1.91 -21.09
C GLY A 574 21.19 -2.50 -19.98
N VAL A 575 22.30 -3.11 -20.37
CA VAL A 575 23.29 -3.68 -19.46
C VAL A 575 24.65 -3.08 -19.77
N PHE A 576 25.14 -2.23 -18.85
CA PHE A 576 26.33 -1.44 -19.08
C PHE A 576 27.41 -1.71 -18.04
N MET A 577 28.67 -1.78 -18.46
CA MET A 577 29.79 -1.77 -17.54
C MET A 577 30.55 -0.44 -17.68
N PHE A 578 30.59 0.35 -16.61
CA PHE A 578 31.28 1.63 -16.54
C PHE A 578 32.67 1.46 -15.96
N LEU A 579 33.67 1.76 -16.76
CA LEU A 579 35.08 1.62 -16.41
C LEU A 579 35.74 3.00 -16.31
N GLY A 580 36.58 3.20 -15.33
CA GLY A 580 37.30 4.46 -15.16
C GLY A 580 37.77 4.68 -13.73
N SER A 581 38.62 5.68 -13.54
CA SER A 581 39.11 6.05 -12.22
C SER A 581 37.99 6.56 -11.30
N THR A 582 38.27 6.64 -10.02
CA THR A 582 37.32 7.19 -9.05
C THR A 582 37.10 8.68 -9.32
N GLY A 583 35.88 9.19 -9.21
CA GLY A 583 35.55 10.61 -9.31
C GLY A 583 35.42 11.18 -10.72
N VAL A 584 35.36 10.34 -11.77
CA VAL A 584 35.13 10.76 -13.18
C VAL A 584 33.66 10.91 -13.56
N GLY A 585 32.72 10.65 -12.62
CA GLY A 585 31.30 10.87 -12.85
C GLY A 585 30.47 9.62 -13.16
N LYS A 586 30.97 8.37 -12.96
CA LYS A 586 30.26 7.12 -13.24
C LYS A 586 28.90 7.06 -12.52
N THR A 587 28.92 7.18 -11.20
CA THR A 587 27.68 7.15 -10.35
C THR A 587 26.78 8.36 -10.64
N TYR A 588 27.37 9.53 -10.95
CA TYR A 588 26.62 10.74 -11.28
C TYR A 588 25.84 10.60 -12.60
N LEU A 589 26.48 10.01 -13.63
CA LEU A 589 25.80 9.70 -14.88
C LEU A 589 24.63 8.73 -14.69
N ALA A 590 24.81 7.68 -13.87
CA ALA A 590 23.74 6.75 -13.55
C ALA A 590 22.56 7.44 -12.83
N GLN A 591 22.86 8.34 -11.88
CA GLN A 591 21.85 9.10 -11.16
C GLN A 591 21.09 10.08 -12.08
N THR A 592 21.83 10.80 -12.96
CA THR A 592 21.21 11.72 -13.92
C THR A 592 20.36 10.95 -14.95
N LEU A 593 20.85 9.79 -15.39
CA LEU A 593 20.08 8.93 -16.29
C LEU A 593 18.78 8.44 -15.64
N ALA A 594 18.80 8.06 -14.34
CA ALA A 594 17.60 7.67 -13.59
C ALA A 594 16.59 8.83 -13.54
N GLU A 595 17.04 10.02 -13.20
CA GLU A 595 16.20 11.22 -13.15
C GLU A 595 15.59 11.55 -14.53
N LEU A 596 16.38 11.45 -15.60
CA LEU A 596 15.92 11.74 -16.95
C LEU A 596 15.05 10.63 -17.55
N MET A 597 15.31 9.36 -17.25
CA MET A 597 14.55 8.23 -17.79
C MET A 597 13.27 7.91 -16.97
N PHE A 598 13.31 8.04 -15.67
CA PHE A 598 12.24 7.61 -14.78
C PHE A 598 11.62 8.74 -13.92
N GLY A 599 12.14 9.98 -14.04
CA GLY A 599 11.55 11.18 -13.45
C GLY A 599 11.94 11.47 -12.01
N THR A 600 12.48 10.49 -11.28
CA THR A 600 12.88 10.62 -9.87
C THR A 600 14.29 10.11 -9.64
N LYS A 601 14.98 10.71 -8.65
CA LYS A 601 16.30 10.20 -8.21
C LYS A 601 16.19 8.88 -7.46
N ASP A 602 15.04 8.62 -6.88
CA ASP A 602 14.73 7.40 -6.12
C ASP A 602 14.58 6.17 -7.02
N ALA A 603 14.44 6.37 -8.33
CA ALA A 603 14.51 5.30 -9.32
C ALA A 603 15.92 4.69 -9.49
N LEU A 604 16.92 5.16 -8.73
CA LEU A 604 18.26 4.56 -8.67
C LEU A 604 18.40 3.60 -7.49
N ILE A 605 18.39 2.32 -7.77
CA ILE A 605 18.69 1.26 -6.79
C ILE A 605 20.20 1.05 -6.76
N ARG A 606 20.87 1.62 -5.76
CA ARG A 606 22.31 1.45 -5.58
C ARG A 606 22.60 0.30 -4.61
N ILE A 607 23.52 -0.57 -5.02
CA ILE A 607 24.06 -1.67 -4.23
C ILE A 607 25.59 -1.63 -4.30
N ASP A 608 26.24 -1.57 -3.14
CA ASP A 608 27.68 -1.61 -3.04
C ASP A 608 28.14 -3.07 -3.01
N MET A 609 28.88 -3.48 -4.02
CA MET A 609 29.34 -4.86 -4.16
C MET A 609 30.45 -5.24 -3.18
N SER A 610 31.05 -4.28 -2.49
CA SER A 610 32.01 -4.56 -1.41
C SER A 610 31.37 -5.27 -0.21
N GLU A 611 30.06 -5.11 0.01
CA GLU A 611 29.30 -5.82 1.04
C GLU A 611 29.06 -7.31 0.68
N TYR A 612 29.28 -7.69 -0.58
CA TYR A 612 29.02 -9.02 -1.14
C TYR A 612 30.30 -9.74 -1.56
N SER A 613 31.40 -9.44 -0.88
CA SER A 613 32.70 -10.06 -1.11
C SER A 613 32.78 -11.52 -0.62
N GLU A 614 31.92 -11.93 0.31
CA GLU A 614 31.85 -13.25 0.88
C GLU A 614 30.67 -14.06 0.33
N LYS A 615 30.86 -15.37 0.20
CA LYS A 615 29.84 -16.29 -0.34
C LYS A 615 28.50 -16.22 0.42
N PHE A 616 28.53 -16.10 1.73
CA PHE A 616 27.31 -16.06 2.56
C PHE A 616 26.47 -14.80 2.32
N ASN A 617 27.10 -13.71 1.93
CA ASN A 617 26.40 -12.45 1.69
C ASN A 617 25.62 -12.44 0.36
N THR A 618 25.92 -13.35 -0.57
CA THR A 618 25.19 -13.44 -1.86
C THR A 618 23.72 -13.76 -1.67
N SER A 619 23.35 -14.55 -0.64
CA SER A 619 21.97 -14.86 -0.31
C SER A 619 21.17 -13.62 0.12
N ARG A 620 21.82 -12.57 0.65
CA ARG A 620 21.14 -11.30 1.00
C ARG A 620 20.66 -10.52 -0.23
N LEU A 621 21.25 -10.74 -1.42
CA LEU A 621 20.77 -10.11 -2.66
C LEU A 621 19.43 -10.68 -3.10
N VAL A 622 19.25 -11.98 -2.99
CA VAL A 622 18.12 -12.73 -3.56
C VAL A 622 17.13 -13.16 -2.48
N GLY A 623 17.56 -13.25 -1.24
CA GLY A 623 16.83 -13.81 -0.10
C GLY A 623 17.39 -15.16 0.34
N ALA A 624 17.25 -15.47 1.62
CA ALA A 624 17.74 -16.75 2.17
C ALA A 624 16.81 -17.90 1.75
N PRO A 625 17.36 -19.06 1.37
CA PRO A 625 16.54 -20.23 1.07
C PRO A 625 15.86 -20.80 2.32
N PRO A 626 14.80 -21.62 2.16
CA PRO A 626 14.10 -22.24 3.28
C PRO A 626 15.02 -22.93 4.27
N GLY A 627 14.87 -22.66 5.56
CA GLY A 627 15.65 -23.25 6.65
C GLY A 627 16.90 -22.47 7.08
N TYR A 628 17.22 -21.34 6.44
CA TYR A 628 18.30 -20.45 6.85
C TYR A 628 17.78 -19.22 7.61
N VAL A 629 18.61 -18.63 8.46
CA VAL A 629 18.32 -17.39 9.18
C VAL A 629 18.06 -16.27 8.17
N GLY A 630 16.92 -15.54 8.31
CA GLY A 630 16.49 -14.52 7.35
C GLY A 630 15.54 -15.03 6.26
N TYR A 631 15.10 -16.30 6.33
CA TYR A 631 14.01 -16.79 5.47
C TYR A 631 12.73 -16.02 5.78
N GLY A 632 12.11 -15.47 4.74
CA GLY A 632 10.94 -14.57 4.85
C GLY A 632 11.29 -13.08 4.75
N GLU A 633 12.56 -12.70 5.01
CA GLU A 633 13.06 -11.39 4.61
C GLU A 633 13.44 -11.47 3.13
N GLY A 634 12.77 -10.69 2.28
CA GLY A 634 13.06 -10.66 0.85
C GLY A 634 14.51 -10.21 0.57
N GLY A 635 15.07 -10.60 -0.59
CA GLY A 635 16.42 -10.18 -0.98
C GLY A 635 16.50 -8.67 -1.21
N GLN A 636 17.62 -8.06 -0.84
CA GLN A 636 17.81 -6.61 -0.96
C GLN A 636 17.67 -6.08 -2.40
N LEU A 637 18.14 -6.85 -3.39
CA LEU A 637 18.01 -6.50 -4.80
C LEU A 637 16.59 -6.81 -5.30
N THR A 638 16.12 -8.03 -5.06
CA THR A 638 14.84 -8.52 -5.58
C THR A 638 13.66 -7.73 -5.03
N GLU A 639 13.65 -7.40 -3.73
CA GLU A 639 12.59 -6.59 -3.13
C GLU A 639 12.58 -5.14 -3.63
N LYS A 640 13.76 -4.51 -3.79
CA LYS A 640 13.83 -3.14 -4.31
C LYS A 640 13.37 -3.07 -5.76
N VAL A 641 13.75 -4.03 -6.61
CA VAL A 641 13.32 -4.07 -8.02
C VAL A 641 11.83 -4.42 -8.12
N ARG A 642 11.32 -5.30 -7.27
CA ARG A 642 9.89 -5.61 -7.22
C ARG A 642 9.05 -4.37 -6.89
N ARG A 643 9.52 -3.54 -5.93
CA ARG A 643 8.83 -2.28 -5.57
C ARG A 643 9.01 -1.18 -6.61
N HIS A 644 10.13 -1.17 -7.32
CA HIS A 644 10.47 -0.19 -8.35
C HIS A 644 10.89 -0.89 -9.64
N PRO A 645 9.95 -1.47 -10.41
CA PRO A 645 10.29 -2.23 -11.62
C PRO A 645 10.88 -1.35 -12.73
N TYR A 646 10.60 -0.03 -12.71
CA TYR A 646 11.17 0.97 -13.60
C TYR A 646 12.30 1.71 -12.88
N SER A 647 13.50 1.13 -12.87
CA SER A 647 14.63 1.66 -12.13
C SER A 647 15.97 1.41 -12.82
N ILE A 648 16.98 2.14 -12.39
CA ILE A 648 18.38 1.83 -12.69
C ILE A 648 18.95 1.06 -11.51
N VAL A 649 19.42 -0.14 -11.79
CA VAL A 649 20.16 -0.95 -10.82
C VAL A 649 21.65 -0.65 -10.99
N LEU A 650 22.23 0.07 -10.03
CA LEU A 650 23.64 0.40 -10.01
C LEU A 650 24.37 -0.55 -9.05
N LEU A 651 25.17 -1.44 -9.61
CA LEU A 651 26.07 -2.32 -8.88
C LEU A 651 27.46 -1.65 -8.82
N ASP A 652 27.79 -1.07 -7.67
CA ASP A 652 29.00 -0.26 -7.51
C ASP A 652 30.18 -1.15 -7.10
N GLU A 653 31.35 -0.93 -7.68
CA GLU A 653 32.60 -1.65 -7.39
C GLU A 653 32.49 -3.20 -7.58
N VAL A 654 31.96 -3.62 -8.75
CA VAL A 654 31.70 -5.04 -9.04
C VAL A 654 32.93 -5.96 -8.94
N GLU A 655 34.14 -5.41 -9.09
CA GLU A 655 35.40 -6.15 -8.91
C GLU A 655 35.60 -6.70 -7.51
N LYS A 656 34.88 -6.23 -6.51
CA LYS A 656 34.96 -6.69 -5.12
C LYS A 656 33.98 -7.81 -4.79
N ALA A 657 33.01 -8.06 -5.67
CA ALA A 657 31.98 -9.08 -5.45
C ALA A 657 32.55 -10.50 -5.53
N HIS A 658 31.92 -11.41 -4.77
CA HIS A 658 32.22 -12.85 -4.90
C HIS A 658 31.74 -13.38 -6.27
N GLY A 659 32.44 -14.39 -6.80
CA GLY A 659 32.14 -14.98 -8.10
C GLY A 659 30.71 -15.47 -8.28
N ASP A 660 30.08 -15.97 -7.22
CA ASP A 660 28.68 -16.44 -7.24
C ASP A 660 27.66 -15.34 -7.55
N VAL A 661 27.97 -14.07 -7.26
CA VAL A 661 27.12 -12.92 -7.63
C VAL A 661 26.97 -12.82 -9.15
N PHE A 662 28.06 -13.03 -9.89
CA PHE A 662 28.01 -12.98 -11.36
C PHE A 662 27.18 -14.11 -11.94
N ASN A 663 27.22 -15.31 -11.33
CA ASN A 663 26.40 -16.46 -11.75
C ASN A 663 24.90 -16.16 -11.57
N LEU A 664 24.54 -15.49 -10.47
CA LEU A 664 23.15 -15.06 -10.24
C LEU A 664 22.73 -13.99 -11.25
N LEU A 665 23.62 -13.05 -11.55
CA LEU A 665 23.33 -11.98 -12.53
C LEU A 665 23.18 -12.51 -13.95
N LEU A 666 23.82 -13.61 -14.34
CA LEU A 666 23.68 -14.21 -15.68
C LEU A 666 22.20 -14.48 -16.02
N GLN A 667 21.41 -14.95 -15.04
CA GLN A 667 19.98 -15.19 -15.24
C GLN A 667 19.24 -13.89 -15.59
N VAL A 668 19.56 -12.79 -14.90
CA VAL A 668 18.98 -11.47 -15.18
C VAL A 668 19.38 -10.96 -16.55
N LEU A 669 20.67 -11.13 -16.92
CA LEU A 669 21.21 -10.62 -18.18
C LEU A 669 20.65 -11.34 -19.41
N ASP A 670 20.25 -12.62 -19.25
CA ASP A 670 19.72 -13.43 -20.36
C ASP A 670 18.21 -13.41 -20.44
N GLU A 671 17.53 -13.63 -19.32
CA GLU A 671 16.09 -13.84 -19.30
C GLU A 671 15.35 -12.60 -18.74
N GLY A 672 16.08 -11.57 -18.27
CA GLY A 672 15.45 -10.41 -17.64
C GLY A 672 14.65 -10.75 -16.37
N ARG A 673 14.95 -11.87 -15.72
CA ARG A 673 14.20 -12.35 -14.56
C ARG A 673 15.15 -12.93 -13.53
N MET A 674 14.74 -12.91 -12.27
CA MET A 674 15.48 -13.55 -11.18
C MET A 674 14.49 -14.18 -10.20
N THR A 675 14.77 -15.39 -9.77
CA THR A 675 13.94 -16.06 -8.75
C THR A 675 14.49 -15.68 -7.36
N ASP A 676 13.63 -15.16 -6.48
CA ASP A 676 13.98 -14.82 -5.11
C ASP A 676 14.09 -16.07 -4.20
N GLY A 677 14.58 -15.90 -2.98
CA GLY A 677 14.70 -16.98 -2.00
C GLY A 677 13.37 -17.64 -1.61
N ASN A 678 12.25 -17.00 -1.88
CA ASN A 678 10.90 -17.50 -1.64
C ASN A 678 10.32 -18.24 -2.87
N GLY A 679 11.07 -18.33 -3.97
CA GLY A 679 10.62 -18.94 -5.21
C GLY A 679 9.80 -18.01 -6.13
N ARG A 680 9.70 -16.73 -5.81
CA ARG A 680 8.96 -15.74 -6.62
C ARG A 680 9.85 -15.23 -7.75
N MET A 681 9.27 -15.03 -8.92
CA MET A 681 9.95 -14.51 -10.08
C MET A 681 9.88 -12.96 -10.07
N VAL A 682 11.04 -12.30 -10.06
CA VAL A 682 11.18 -10.85 -10.10
C VAL A 682 11.59 -10.43 -11.51
N ASP A 683 10.88 -9.47 -12.08
CA ASP A 683 11.05 -8.98 -13.45
C ASP A 683 12.03 -7.81 -13.53
N PHE A 684 13.10 -7.97 -14.30
CA PHE A 684 14.13 -6.96 -14.57
C PHE A 684 14.08 -6.40 -16.00
N ARG A 685 13.11 -6.80 -16.82
CA ARG A 685 13.02 -6.38 -18.24
C ARG A 685 12.88 -4.88 -18.41
N ASN A 686 12.28 -4.21 -17.42
CA ASN A 686 12.10 -2.77 -17.43
C ASN A 686 13.21 -2.00 -16.68
N THR A 687 14.28 -2.67 -16.28
CA THR A 687 15.41 -2.05 -15.59
C THR A 687 16.56 -1.77 -16.53
N ILE A 688 17.41 -0.81 -16.16
CA ILE A 688 18.74 -0.59 -16.74
C ILE A 688 19.76 -1.02 -15.70
N ILE A 689 20.63 -1.96 -16.05
CA ILE A 689 21.67 -2.45 -15.15
C ILE A 689 22.98 -1.75 -15.48
N ILE A 690 23.54 -1.09 -14.50
CA ILE A 690 24.84 -0.41 -14.59
C ILE A 690 25.78 -0.99 -13.56
N MET A 691 26.92 -1.46 -14.01
CA MET A 691 28.00 -1.98 -13.17
C MET A 691 29.17 -1.02 -13.23
N THR A 692 29.72 -0.60 -12.09
CA THR A 692 30.92 0.23 -12.09
C THR A 692 32.13 -0.58 -11.67
N SER A 693 33.28 -0.33 -12.29
CA SER A 693 34.55 -0.92 -11.93
C SER A 693 35.71 0.04 -12.11
N ASN A 694 36.72 -0.15 -11.27
CA ASN A 694 38.00 0.56 -11.35
C ASN A 694 39.11 -0.35 -11.92
N THR A 695 38.76 -1.55 -12.40
CA THR A 695 39.71 -2.52 -12.95
C THR A 695 40.41 -1.97 -14.19
N GLY A 696 41.69 -2.20 -14.27
CA GLY A 696 42.53 -1.77 -15.37
C GLY A 696 43.04 -0.31 -15.28
N THR A 697 42.38 0.55 -14.53
CA THR A 697 42.82 1.97 -14.42
C THR A 697 44.02 2.14 -13.52
N ARG A 698 44.18 1.32 -12.48
CA ARG A 698 45.41 1.28 -11.64
C ARG A 698 46.62 0.87 -12.45
N GLN A 699 46.47 -0.14 -13.30
CA GLN A 699 47.57 -0.63 -14.16
C GLN A 699 47.99 0.45 -15.18
N LEU A 700 47.08 1.26 -15.69
CA LEU A 700 47.39 2.38 -16.56
C LEU A 700 48.20 3.48 -15.85
N VAL A 701 47.87 3.79 -14.60
CA VAL A 701 48.60 4.77 -13.77
C VAL A 701 49.98 4.24 -13.40
N ASP A 702 50.12 2.97 -13.04
CA ASP A 702 51.40 2.34 -12.69
C ASP A 702 52.31 2.22 -13.90
N PHE A 703 51.79 1.99 -15.12
CA PHE A 703 52.59 1.99 -16.37
C PHE A 703 53.01 3.41 -16.78
N GLY A 704 52.22 4.44 -16.47
CA GLY A 704 52.55 5.85 -16.73
C GLY A 704 53.75 6.35 -15.88
N ASN A 705 53.97 5.75 -14.71
CA ASN A 705 55.05 6.07 -13.78
C ASN A 705 56.29 5.16 -13.92
N GLY A 706 56.26 4.16 -14.79
CA GLY A 706 57.35 3.19 -14.98
C GLY A 706 58.56 3.78 -15.74
N ILE A 707 59.70 3.78 -15.08
CA ILE A 707 60.99 4.14 -15.63
C ILE A 707 61.33 3.17 -16.77
N GLY A 708 61.17 3.57 -18.02
CA GLY A 708 61.81 2.84 -19.12
C GLY A 708 61.11 2.78 -20.48
N PHE A 709 59.96 3.35 -20.77
CA PHE A 709 59.40 3.38 -22.11
C PHE A 709 58.88 4.79 -22.49
N ASN A 710 59.62 5.40 -23.39
CA ASN A 710 59.29 6.57 -24.24
C ASN A 710 58.29 7.60 -23.68
N ALA A 711 58.81 8.65 -23.07
CA ALA A 711 58.08 9.88 -22.74
C ALA A 711 57.46 10.58 -23.99
N ALA A 712 57.74 10.08 -25.20
CA ALA A 712 57.18 10.58 -26.47
C ALA A 712 55.77 10.01 -26.80
N LEU A 713 55.24 9.02 -26.03
CA LEU A 713 53.86 8.50 -26.21
C LEU A 713 52.87 9.04 -25.19
N LEU A 714 53.27 9.94 -24.29
CA LEU A 714 52.50 10.52 -23.23
C LEU A 714 51.75 11.82 -23.59
N ASP A 715 51.68 12.15 -24.88
CA ASP A 715 50.71 13.15 -25.33
C ASP A 715 49.34 12.48 -25.26
N ASN A 716 48.61 12.74 -24.17
CA ASN A 716 47.28 12.21 -23.88
C ASN A 716 46.22 12.48 -24.97
N SER A 717 46.58 13.12 -26.07
CA SER A 717 45.74 13.47 -27.20
C SER A 717 45.86 12.52 -28.41
N SER A 718 46.80 11.55 -28.42
CA SER A 718 46.96 10.66 -29.58
C SER A 718 45.95 9.47 -29.52
N GLU A 719 45.23 9.19 -30.60
CA GLU A 719 44.32 8.05 -30.75
C GLU A 719 44.99 6.70 -30.39
N LYS A 720 46.27 6.57 -30.64
CA LYS A 720 47.07 5.37 -30.33
C LYS A 720 47.20 5.13 -28.82
N ALA A 721 47.30 6.19 -28.03
CA ALA A 721 47.35 6.07 -26.56
C ALA A 721 45.97 5.59 -26.02
N LYS A 722 44.86 6.09 -26.59
CA LYS A 722 43.52 5.65 -26.27
C LYS A 722 43.24 4.19 -26.62
N GLU A 723 43.75 3.74 -27.81
CA GLU A 723 43.63 2.35 -28.23
C GLU A 723 44.43 1.40 -27.34
N TYR A 724 45.65 1.80 -26.96
CA TYR A 724 46.46 1.04 -26.04
C TYR A 724 45.81 0.91 -24.68
N ALA A 725 45.32 2.03 -24.13
CA ALA A 725 44.56 2.03 -22.86
C ALA A 725 43.35 1.08 -22.91
N ARG A 726 42.56 1.12 -24.00
CA ARG A 726 41.44 0.21 -24.24
C ARG A 726 41.90 -1.26 -24.27
N SER A 727 43.02 -1.58 -24.91
CA SER A 727 43.54 -2.97 -24.95
C SER A 727 43.96 -3.49 -23.58
N VAL A 728 44.59 -2.65 -22.76
CA VAL A 728 44.99 -3.00 -21.38
C VAL A 728 43.75 -3.24 -20.52
N ILE A 729 42.76 -2.36 -20.60
CA ILE A 729 41.49 -2.49 -19.88
C ILE A 729 40.79 -3.80 -20.29
N GLN A 730 40.69 -4.11 -21.60
CA GLN A 730 40.05 -5.32 -22.07
C GLN A 730 40.77 -6.59 -21.56
N LYS A 731 42.11 -6.61 -21.55
CA LYS A 731 42.88 -7.73 -20.98
C LYS A 731 42.65 -7.88 -19.49
N SER A 732 42.59 -6.79 -18.75
CA SER A 732 42.32 -6.83 -17.31
C SER A 732 40.90 -7.33 -17.01
N LEU A 733 39.91 -6.95 -17.81
CA LEU A 733 38.53 -7.45 -17.68
C LEU A 733 38.45 -8.95 -17.99
N ALA A 734 39.09 -9.41 -19.08
CA ALA A 734 39.11 -10.83 -19.46
C ALA A 734 39.79 -11.73 -18.41
N HIS A 735 40.67 -11.13 -17.60
CA HIS A 735 41.32 -11.85 -16.49
C HIS A 735 40.42 -11.96 -15.23
N GLN A 736 39.57 -10.96 -15.03
CA GLN A 736 38.77 -10.85 -13.80
C GLN A 736 37.33 -11.40 -13.95
N PHE A 737 36.74 -11.28 -15.13
CA PHE A 737 35.39 -11.71 -15.40
C PHE A 737 35.33 -12.82 -16.42
N ALA A 738 34.46 -13.80 -16.21
CA ALA A 738 34.27 -14.89 -17.17
C ALA A 738 33.82 -14.34 -18.54
N PRO A 739 34.34 -14.92 -19.66
CA PRO A 739 33.97 -14.48 -21.00
C PRO A 739 32.45 -14.53 -21.25
N GLU A 740 31.79 -15.51 -20.62
CA GLU A 740 30.32 -15.64 -20.70
C GLU A 740 29.60 -14.42 -20.15
N PHE A 741 30.06 -13.90 -19.02
CA PHE A 741 29.50 -12.69 -18.41
C PHE A 741 29.73 -11.44 -19.28
N LEU A 742 30.96 -11.28 -19.80
CA LEU A 742 31.30 -10.13 -20.64
C LEU A 742 30.51 -10.10 -21.96
N ASN A 743 30.21 -11.25 -22.55
CA ASN A 743 29.43 -11.38 -23.77
C ASN A 743 27.93 -11.04 -23.59
N ARG A 744 27.43 -10.96 -22.35
CA ARG A 744 26.04 -10.59 -22.03
C ARG A 744 25.85 -9.08 -21.83
N LEU A 745 26.94 -8.34 -21.72
CA LEU A 745 26.92 -6.88 -21.64
C LEU A 745 26.55 -6.27 -23.00
N ASP A 746 25.70 -5.27 -22.99
CA ASP A 746 25.38 -4.52 -24.21
C ASP A 746 26.53 -3.64 -24.66
N GLU A 747 27.16 -2.94 -23.71
CA GLU A 747 28.30 -2.07 -23.96
C GLU A 747 29.22 -1.98 -22.75
N ILE A 748 30.53 -1.95 -23.03
CA ILE A 748 31.56 -1.63 -22.06
C ILE A 748 31.98 -0.17 -22.32
N ILE A 749 31.76 0.69 -21.33
CA ILE A 749 31.89 2.13 -21.46
C ILE A 749 33.06 2.60 -20.61
N THR A 750 34.06 3.15 -21.25
CA THR A 750 35.23 3.74 -20.60
C THR A 750 34.98 5.23 -20.38
N PHE A 751 35.19 5.69 -19.16
CA PHE A 751 35.14 7.09 -18.77
C PHE A 751 36.53 7.71 -18.90
N ASP A 752 36.59 8.85 -19.60
CA ASP A 752 37.83 9.59 -19.77
C ASP A 752 38.18 10.34 -18.47
N GLN A 753 39.48 10.61 -18.30
CA GLN A 753 39.94 11.47 -17.22
C GLN A 753 39.50 12.92 -17.48
N LEU A 754 39.17 13.64 -16.41
CA LEU A 754 38.70 15.00 -16.46
C LEU A 754 39.92 15.95 -16.70
N ASP A 755 39.86 16.74 -17.72
CA ASP A 755 40.80 17.80 -17.99
C ASP A 755 40.45 19.09 -17.19
N ASN A 756 41.37 20.06 -17.16
CA ASN A 756 41.17 21.30 -16.40
C ASN A 756 39.94 22.08 -16.89
N THR A 757 39.62 21.99 -18.19
CA THR A 757 38.44 22.68 -18.76
C THR A 757 37.14 22.03 -18.31
N ALA A 758 37.13 20.72 -18.23
CA ALA A 758 36.00 19.98 -17.70
C ALA A 758 35.78 20.24 -16.19
N ILE A 759 36.87 20.30 -15.41
CA ILE A 759 36.78 20.57 -13.97
C ILE A 759 36.21 21.96 -13.71
N ARG A 760 36.61 22.99 -14.46
CA ARG A 760 36.02 24.33 -14.36
C ARG A 760 34.53 24.33 -14.62
N LYS A 761 34.06 23.62 -15.66
CA LYS A 761 32.62 23.47 -15.91
C LYS A 761 31.88 22.76 -14.79
N ILE A 762 32.51 21.74 -14.15
CA ILE A 762 31.92 21.07 -12.99
C ILE A 762 31.84 22.03 -11.79
N VAL A 763 32.86 22.83 -11.56
CA VAL A 763 32.82 23.91 -10.54
C VAL A 763 31.63 24.84 -10.79
N ASP A 764 31.44 25.30 -12.02
CA ASP A 764 30.32 26.20 -12.38
C ASP A 764 28.95 25.56 -12.09
N ILE A 765 28.78 24.25 -12.38
CA ILE A 765 27.54 23.51 -12.12
C ILE A 765 27.30 23.39 -10.61
N GLU A 766 28.30 23.00 -9.80
CA GLU A 766 28.16 22.87 -8.35
C GLU A 766 27.93 24.25 -7.68
N LEU A 767 28.64 25.28 -8.14
CA LEU A 767 28.43 26.62 -7.62
C LEU A 767 27.06 27.20 -7.99
N SER A 768 26.56 26.95 -9.18
CA SER A 768 25.21 27.41 -9.55
C SER A 768 24.12 26.82 -8.66
N ARG A 769 24.27 25.58 -8.18
CA ARG A 769 23.38 24.97 -7.21
C ARG A 769 23.46 25.62 -5.83
N LEU A 770 24.67 25.95 -5.39
CA LEU A 770 24.91 26.66 -4.15
C LEU A 770 24.32 28.08 -4.22
N PHE A 771 24.61 28.81 -5.30
CA PHE A 771 24.15 30.19 -5.50
C PHE A 771 22.61 30.27 -5.59
N LYS A 772 21.96 29.27 -6.18
CA LYS A 772 20.50 29.21 -6.16
C LYS A 772 19.95 29.14 -4.74
N ARG A 773 20.54 28.31 -3.86
CA ARG A 773 20.13 28.24 -2.44
C ARG A 773 20.35 29.55 -1.69
N ILE A 774 21.44 30.24 -2.01
CA ILE A 774 21.76 31.54 -1.38
C ILE A 774 20.83 32.63 -1.90
N ASN A 775 20.50 32.60 -3.22
CA ASN A 775 19.52 33.50 -3.82
C ASN A 775 18.11 33.31 -3.20
N ASP A 776 17.72 32.08 -2.91
CA ASP A 776 16.46 31.79 -2.23
C ASP A 776 16.42 32.36 -0.79
N MET A 777 17.60 32.60 -0.18
CA MET A 777 17.74 33.32 1.10
C MET A 777 17.79 34.84 0.95
N GLY A 778 17.76 35.37 -0.29
CA GLY A 778 17.73 36.81 -0.60
C GLY A 778 19.07 37.46 -0.84
N TYR A 779 20.15 36.70 -1.05
CA TYR A 779 21.48 37.21 -1.34
C TYR A 779 21.91 36.83 -2.75
N ALA A 780 22.46 37.80 -3.51
CA ALA A 780 23.11 37.54 -4.80
C ALA A 780 24.59 37.24 -4.57
N VAL A 781 25.16 36.30 -5.35
CA VAL A 781 26.58 35.94 -5.26
C VAL A 781 27.27 36.14 -6.60
N GLU A 782 28.39 36.86 -6.59
CA GLU A 782 29.29 37.04 -7.72
C GLU A 782 30.66 36.38 -7.41
N ILE A 783 31.21 35.61 -8.34
CA ILE A 783 32.50 34.95 -8.16
C ILE A 783 33.44 35.27 -9.33
N SER A 784 34.70 35.56 -9.03
CA SER A 784 35.70 35.81 -10.04
C SER A 784 36.19 34.54 -10.75
N ASP A 785 36.66 34.65 -12.00
CA ASP A 785 37.20 33.49 -12.75
C ASP A 785 38.49 32.94 -12.13
N GLU A 786 39.24 33.81 -11.42
CA GLU A 786 40.45 33.43 -10.67
C GLU A 786 40.07 32.53 -9.47
N ALA A 787 39.00 32.88 -8.73
CA ALA A 787 38.49 32.10 -7.64
C ALA A 787 37.99 30.70 -8.12
N LYS A 788 37.31 30.62 -9.25
CA LYS A 788 36.91 29.35 -9.87
C LYS A 788 38.12 28.50 -10.26
N THR A 789 39.16 29.10 -10.75
CA THR A 789 40.40 28.42 -11.13
C THR A 789 41.10 27.86 -9.89
N LEU A 790 41.16 28.63 -8.81
CA LEU A 790 41.71 28.18 -7.54
C LEU A 790 40.97 26.99 -6.97
N LEU A 791 39.62 27.06 -6.98
CA LEU A 791 38.75 25.96 -6.56
C LEU A 791 38.93 24.69 -7.40
N ALA A 792 39.06 24.86 -8.72
CA ALA A 792 39.33 23.76 -9.63
C ALA A 792 40.65 23.06 -9.30
N ASN A 793 41.72 23.83 -9.04
CA ASN A 793 43.01 23.29 -8.70
C ASN A 793 43.04 22.61 -7.32
N LYS A 794 42.40 23.21 -6.31
CA LYS A 794 42.33 22.62 -4.95
C LYS A 794 41.33 21.47 -4.86
N GLY A 795 40.31 21.47 -5.70
CA GLY A 795 39.27 20.45 -5.76
C GLY A 795 39.55 19.24 -6.63
N TYR A 796 40.62 19.19 -7.36
CA TYR A 796 41.03 18.11 -8.25
C TYR A 796 42.21 17.33 -7.69
N SER A 797 42.13 16.03 -7.82
CA SER A 797 43.26 15.11 -7.54
C SER A 797 43.35 14.04 -8.63
N PRO A 798 44.56 13.77 -9.19
CA PRO A 798 44.74 12.72 -10.19
C PRO A 798 44.26 11.35 -9.75
N GLN A 799 44.29 11.07 -8.44
CA GLN A 799 43.88 9.79 -7.85
C GLN A 799 42.37 9.72 -7.59
N TYR A 800 41.74 10.84 -7.19
CA TYR A 800 40.36 10.89 -6.75
C TYR A 800 39.42 11.69 -7.69
N GLY A 801 39.96 12.20 -8.82
CA GLY A 801 39.20 12.97 -9.78
C GLY A 801 38.58 14.24 -9.18
N ALA A 802 37.34 14.54 -9.53
CA ALA A 802 36.58 15.66 -9.00
C ALA A 802 35.90 15.39 -7.63
N ARG A 803 36.11 14.22 -6.99
CA ARG A 803 35.48 13.90 -5.68
C ARG A 803 35.84 14.88 -4.56
N PRO A 804 37.08 15.39 -4.45
CA PRO A 804 37.43 16.38 -3.43
C PRO A 804 36.81 17.76 -3.66
N LEU A 805 36.31 18.06 -4.87
CA LEU A 805 35.78 19.36 -5.23
C LEU A 805 34.63 19.83 -4.33
N LYS A 806 33.72 18.90 -4.02
CA LYS A 806 32.59 19.22 -3.15
C LYS A 806 33.05 19.64 -1.75
N ARG A 807 34.09 18.96 -1.23
CA ARG A 807 34.70 19.32 0.05
C ARG A 807 35.46 20.65 -0.02
N ALA A 808 36.11 20.92 -1.15
CA ALA A 808 36.76 22.19 -1.39
C ALA A 808 35.76 23.33 -1.40
N ILE A 809 34.62 23.19 -2.11
CA ILE A 809 33.55 24.18 -2.11
C ILE A 809 33.01 24.38 -0.68
N GLN A 810 32.79 23.31 0.06
CA GLN A 810 32.32 23.41 1.45
C GLN A 810 33.30 24.22 2.30
N THR A 811 34.56 23.82 2.34
CA THR A 811 35.58 24.43 3.24
C THR A 811 35.93 25.87 2.82
N TYR A 812 36.06 26.15 1.53
CA TYR A 812 36.53 27.45 1.06
C TYR A 812 35.40 28.45 0.77
N ILE A 813 34.16 27.99 0.58
CA ILE A 813 33.01 28.85 0.29
C ILE A 813 31.93 28.76 1.35
N GLU A 814 31.34 27.55 1.56
CA GLU A 814 30.17 27.41 2.43
C GLU A 814 30.49 27.78 3.89
N ASP A 815 31.63 27.34 4.43
CA ASP A 815 32.04 27.63 5.79
C ASP A 815 32.32 29.14 5.98
N VAL A 816 33.02 29.76 5.01
CA VAL A 816 33.32 31.20 5.06
C VAL A 816 32.06 32.06 4.89
N LEU A 817 31.16 31.64 3.98
CA LEU A 817 29.87 32.30 3.81
C LEU A 817 29.00 32.19 5.09
N CYS A 818 29.05 31.06 5.77
CA CYS A 818 28.32 30.85 7.02
C CYS A 818 28.80 31.83 8.09
N GLU A 819 30.12 31.98 8.26
CA GLU A 819 30.70 32.96 9.19
C GLU A 819 30.33 34.38 8.83
N LEU A 820 30.37 34.73 7.54
CA LEU A 820 29.99 36.05 7.05
C LEU A 820 28.51 36.36 7.29
N LEU A 821 27.63 35.42 6.99
CA LEU A 821 26.18 35.59 7.17
C LEU A 821 25.76 35.63 8.65
N LEU A 822 26.51 34.99 9.54
CA LEU A 822 26.28 35.01 10.99
C LEU A 822 26.81 36.29 11.64
N SER A 823 27.85 36.91 11.08
CA SER A 823 28.48 38.12 11.63
C SER A 823 27.73 39.38 11.22
N ASP A 824 26.85 39.36 10.22
CA ASP A 824 26.14 40.55 9.73
C ASP A 824 24.83 40.81 10.48
N GLU A 825 24.92 41.62 11.57
CA GLU A 825 23.75 42.07 12.32
C GLU A 825 22.89 43.13 11.57
N LYS A 826 23.39 43.77 10.51
CA LYS A 826 22.74 44.97 9.89
C LYS A 826 22.14 44.71 8.48
N ARG A 827 22.35 43.59 7.86
CA ARG A 827 21.74 43.16 6.55
C ARG A 827 21.63 44.27 5.51
N THR A 828 22.69 45.12 5.34
CA THR A 828 22.63 46.31 4.51
C THR A 828 22.98 46.09 3.05
N SER A 829 23.77 45.07 2.72
CA SER A 829 24.08 44.74 1.32
C SER A 829 23.65 43.33 0.95
N LYS A 830 23.01 43.17 -0.22
CA LYS A 830 22.46 41.90 -0.71
C LYS A 830 23.37 41.16 -1.68
N THR A 831 24.52 41.72 -2.02
CA THR A 831 25.45 41.11 -2.98
C THR A 831 26.73 40.69 -2.27
N ILE A 832 27.14 39.42 -2.46
CA ILE A 832 28.34 38.82 -1.92
C ILE A 832 29.32 38.63 -3.06
N ALA A 833 30.53 39.15 -2.93
CA ALA A 833 31.63 38.95 -3.86
C ALA A 833 32.61 37.91 -3.34
N ILE A 834 33.01 36.98 -4.22
CA ILE A 834 34.00 35.94 -3.92
C ILE A 834 35.19 36.16 -4.85
N ASP A 835 36.36 36.54 -4.30
CA ASP A 835 37.58 36.81 -5.02
C ASP A 835 38.80 36.08 -4.42
N VAL A 836 39.94 36.17 -5.04
CA VAL A 836 41.21 35.58 -4.54
C VAL A 836 42.01 36.65 -3.81
N ASP A 837 42.42 36.34 -2.58
CA ASP A 837 43.42 37.12 -1.87
C ASP A 837 44.82 36.66 -2.27
N GLY A 838 45.79 37.56 -2.34
CA GLY A 838 47.13 37.34 -2.89
C GLY A 838 47.92 36.14 -2.34
N ASP A 839 47.44 35.47 -1.31
CA ASP A 839 48.00 34.27 -0.61
C ASP A 839 47.31 32.94 -0.99
N ASP A 840 46.73 32.80 -2.17
CA ASP A 840 46.03 31.56 -2.61
C ASP A 840 44.84 31.17 -1.72
N LYS A 841 44.19 32.17 -1.10
CA LYS A 841 43.00 32.05 -0.28
C LYS A 841 41.83 32.74 -0.97
N LEU A 842 40.63 32.22 -0.73
CA LEU A 842 39.39 32.86 -1.17
C LEU A 842 38.99 33.91 -0.14
N LYS A 843 38.66 35.10 -0.64
CA LYS A 843 38.12 36.22 0.12
C LYS A 843 36.65 36.37 -0.21
N VAL A 844 35.81 36.33 0.82
CA VAL A 844 34.37 36.48 0.65
C VAL A 844 33.93 37.71 1.40
N GLU A 845 33.37 38.72 0.71
CA GLU A 845 32.97 39.97 1.30
C GLU A 845 31.62 40.44 0.75
N PHE A 846 30.94 41.28 1.54
CA PHE A 846 29.78 41.99 1.01
C PHE A 846 30.24 43.11 0.07
N LYS A 847 29.65 43.13 -1.13
CA LYS A 847 29.91 44.24 -2.08
C LYS A 847 29.14 45.45 -1.60
N GLU A 848 29.83 46.52 -1.26
CA GLU A 848 29.19 47.80 -0.98
C GLU A 848 28.40 48.24 -2.22
N SER A 849 27.11 48.45 -2.07
CA SER A 849 26.28 49.07 -3.11
C SER A 849 26.87 50.46 -3.34
N ALA A 850 27.48 50.69 -4.49
CA ALA A 850 27.73 52.05 -4.93
C ALA A 850 26.38 52.78 -4.97
N ALA A 851 26.19 53.71 -4.07
CA ALA A 851 25.00 54.55 -4.04
C ALA A 851 24.95 55.33 -5.36
N GLU A 852 23.96 55.00 -6.21
CA GLU A 852 23.44 55.96 -7.19
C GLU A 852 22.21 56.67 -6.60
#